data_b1273f00ec409e170d823fb66eb2f0a4
#
_entry.id   b1273f00ec409e170d823fb66eb2f0a4
#
_cell.length_a   1.000
_cell.length_b   1.000
_cell.length_c   1.000
_cell.angle_alpha   90.00
_cell.angle_beta   90.00
_cell.angle_gamma   90.00
#
_symmetry.space_group_name_H-M   'P 1'
#
loop_
_entity.id
_entity.type
_entity.pdbx_description
1 polymer ?
#
loop_
_entity_poly.entity_id
_entity_poly.type
_entity_poly.pdbx_seq_one_letter_code
_entity_poly.pdbx_strand_id
1 'polypeptide(L)'
;MIRPDVRPRYAALILVVALLASLVVAVFRFHTESQAKRVEIAMDYTDFIALARSYNYNPAAFLIALRRAGLTSLALTEELGANVGDDGRAYATTGAALINQARISPIADPLLAALVRSNKIARNAVYLIVDDPAAYARYRQQFALNFEPKTVRVLRNTKPWVLEIRTQIDYFNAMALGIPSDQIALAKRLGLLLVPRFQNDERYALPQMNAAFDAVLAQDRKVSTVIFFGLRNQVFGYPDHLDDAAAVFKEHGTKSATPFNFGTIETYDDSQIQKGSETLAKDIEGQTVRVQAIARTELDKITLDDVVARYVLGVRERNIRVVYLRPWEHQDGDLSIEATNVEMVKQIADQLKAHHFKLGRATPIPLYRGDNRILVGIAALAVPSIFVLLLGFFRWYRPWLAYAAYGLTILLYLAGIVSHHDLFARSMIALAGALLFATAAFLSIAKACSEEPAPRFPDQLVRSLGWTLLATGVTLLGALVVVGVMSSPLTMEEIERFRGVRLVLALPPLIALCLYLFDRRFNSGIERPSDVFTAPVRVYQLFAGLVIVAAGALLLARSGNQSDIAPSHLELLLRHQLSVVLSVRPRFKEFLIGFPALMILPALTIAHRRIVGWLLALGAGVGIGDVIDTYSHLHTPLTISLMRTFNGLVIGALIGLLVIWIYRRACIAVGLLRVR
;
A
#
# COMPACT_ATOMS: atom_id res chain seq x y z
N MET A 1 23.65 -46.47 -21.73
CA MET A 1 22.69 -47.06 -20.77
C MET A 1 21.83 -45.94 -20.21
N ILE A 2 20.64 -45.76 -20.74
CA ILE A 2 19.64 -44.78 -20.24
C ILE A 2 18.96 -45.47 -19.06
N ARG A 3 19.26 -45.02 -17.84
CA ARG A 3 18.53 -45.48 -16.65
C ARG A 3 17.06 -45.07 -16.76
N PRO A 4 16.14 -45.95 -16.37
CA PRO A 4 14.72 -45.63 -16.43
C PRO A 4 14.36 -44.45 -15.55
N ASP A 5 13.37 -43.71 -15.98
CA ASP A 5 12.70 -42.58 -15.38
C ASP A 5 12.51 -42.71 -13.85
N VAL A 6 13.50 -42.37 -13.06
CA VAL A 6 13.29 -42.16 -11.62
C VAL A 6 12.65 -40.77 -11.47
N ARG A 7 11.35 -40.73 -11.71
CA ARG A 7 10.57 -39.54 -11.31
C ARG A 7 10.76 -39.34 -9.82
N PRO A 8 11.19 -38.17 -9.36
CA PRO A 8 11.42 -37.95 -7.95
C PRO A 8 10.06 -37.85 -7.21
N ARG A 9 9.43 -39.02 -6.95
CA ARG A 9 8.12 -39.15 -6.31
C ARG A 9 8.08 -38.44 -4.94
N TYR A 10 9.22 -38.42 -4.22
CA TYR A 10 9.34 -37.71 -2.95
C TYR A 10 9.15 -36.19 -3.12
N ALA A 11 9.66 -35.59 -4.22
CA ALA A 11 9.49 -34.16 -4.46
C ALA A 11 8.02 -33.79 -4.71
N ALA A 12 7.27 -34.68 -5.40
CA ALA A 12 5.83 -34.48 -5.57
C ALA A 12 5.08 -34.58 -4.24
N LEU A 13 5.45 -35.52 -3.37
CA LEU A 13 4.84 -35.62 -2.03
C LEU A 13 5.16 -34.38 -1.17
N ILE A 14 6.41 -33.96 -1.12
CA ILE A 14 6.82 -32.76 -0.38
C ILE A 14 6.11 -31.53 -0.95
N LEU A 15 5.97 -31.42 -2.28
CA LEU A 15 5.22 -30.34 -2.91
C LEU A 15 3.77 -30.29 -2.43
N VAL A 16 3.08 -31.43 -2.39
CA VAL A 16 1.69 -31.50 -1.89
C VAL A 16 1.62 -31.04 -0.44
N VAL A 17 2.52 -31.51 0.43
CA VAL A 17 2.57 -31.09 1.84
C VAL A 17 2.82 -29.58 1.98
N ALA A 18 3.75 -29.05 1.18
CA ALA A 18 4.07 -27.62 1.20
C ALA A 18 2.91 -26.74 0.65
N LEU A 19 2.20 -27.21 -0.37
CA LEU A 19 0.99 -26.54 -0.87
C LEU A 19 -0.15 -26.58 0.15
N LEU A 20 -0.32 -27.68 0.86
CA LEU A 20 -1.30 -27.77 1.97
C LEU A 20 -0.92 -26.81 3.10
N ALA A 21 0.37 -26.69 3.47
CA ALA A 21 0.82 -25.70 4.45
C ALA A 21 0.54 -24.27 3.95
N SER A 22 0.82 -23.96 2.69
CA SER A 22 0.51 -22.66 2.07
C SER A 22 -0.98 -22.37 2.09
N LEU A 23 -1.83 -23.39 1.85
CA LEU A 23 -3.30 -23.26 1.93
C LEU A 23 -3.75 -22.95 3.35
N VAL A 24 -3.17 -23.61 4.35
CA VAL A 24 -3.48 -23.34 5.76
C VAL A 24 -3.14 -21.89 6.12
N VAL A 25 -1.97 -21.37 5.69
CA VAL A 25 -1.60 -19.95 5.86
C VAL A 25 -2.63 -19.05 5.19
N ALA A 26 -3.01 -19.35 3.96
CA ALA A 26 -4.00 -18.57 3.20
C ALA A 26 -5.37 -18.56 3.89
N VAL A 27 -5.81 -19.68 4.49
CA VAL A 27 -7.07 -19.77 5.24
C VAL A 27 -7.00 -18.91 6.52
N PHE A 28 -5.91 -18.99 7.28
CA PHE A 28 -5.73 -18.12 8.45
C PHE A 28 -5.72 -16.65 8.05
N ARG A 29 -5.04 -16.29 6.97
CA ARG A 29 -5.04 -14.94 6.43
C ARG A 29 -6.44 -14.47 6.04
N PHE A 30 -7.18 -15.27 5.28
CA PHE A 30 -8.56 -14.98 4.90
C PHE A 30 -9.45 -14.72 6.13
N HIS A 31 -9.32 -15.56 7.16
CA HIS A 31 -10.06 -15.39 8.41
C HIS A 31 -9.70 -14.07 9.10
N THR A 32 -8.43 -13.75 9.21
CA THR A 32 -7.95 -12.50 9.81
C THR A 32 -8.44 -11.27 9.04
N GLU A 33 -8.33 -11.28 7.69
CA GLU A 33 -8.84 -10.20 6.83
C GLU A 33 -10.38 -10.03 6.98
N SER A 34 -11.11 -11.12 7.18
CA SER A 34 -12.57 -11.08 7.36
C SER A 34 -12.99 -10.43 8.68
N GLN A 35 -12.16 -10.49 9.72
CA GLN A 35 -12.40 -9.89 11.02
C GLN A 35 -11.96 -8.41 11.08
N ALA A 36 -10.93 -8.02 10.35
CA ALA A 36 -10.38 -6.65 10.31
C ALA A 36 -11.22 -5.73 9.41
N LYS A 37 -12.52 -5.57 9.69
CA LYS A 37 -13.48 -4.82 8.85
C LYS A 37 -14.00 -3.54 9.49
N ARG A 38 -13.40 -3.04 10.56
CA ARG A 38 -13.78 -1.75 11.13
C ARG A 38 -12.92 -0.65 10.51
N VAL A 39 -13.58 0.41 10.06
CA VAL A 39 -12.97 1.56 9.39
C VAL A 39 -13.31 2.82 10.16
N GLU A 40 -12.30 3.63 10.37
CA GLU A 40 -12.38 4.92 11.03
C GLU A 40 -12.41 6.01 9.96
N ILE A 41 -13.36 6.93 10.07
CA ILE A 41 -13.43 8.13 9.24
C ILE A 41 -13.05 9.30 10.14
N ALA A 42 -11.86 9.85 9.93
CA ALA A 42 -11.29 10.92 10.74
C ALA A 42 -11.24 12.23 9.93
N MET A 43 -11.73 13.34 10.51
CA MET A 43 -11.62 14.68 9.91
C MET A 43 -10.45 15.44 10.51
N ASP A 44 -9.62 16.07 9.68
CA ASP A 44 -8.59 17.02 10.13
C ASP A 44 -9.27 18.25 10.77
N TYR A 45 -9.05 18.42 12.08
CA TYR A 45 -9.70 19.51 12.81
C TYR A 45 -9.14 20.88 12.43
N THR A 46 -7.84 20.99 12.15
CA THR A 46 -7.20 22.26 11.80
C THR A 46 -7.75 22.80 10.48
N ASP A 47 -7.82 21.94 9.47
CA ASP A 47 -8.38 22.31 8.16
C ASP A 47 -9.88 22.57 8.27
N PHE A 48 -10.60 21.77 9.06
CA PHE A 48 -12.02 21.92 9.32
C PHE A 48 -12.36 23.26 9.97
N ILE A 49 -11.65 23.65 11.04
CA ILE A 49 -11.94 24.89 11.77
C ILE A 49 -11.58 26.11 10.92
N ALA A 50 -10.54 26.03 10.08
CA ALA A 50 -10.20 27.07 9.13
C ALA A 50 -11.33 27.28 8.11
N LEU A 51 -11.85 26.21 7.52
CA LEU A 51 -13.00 26.27 6.61
C LEU A 51 -14.24 26.86 7.30
N ALA A 52 -14.59 26.36 8.50
CA ALA A 52 -15.76 26.81 9.22
C ALA A 52 -15.69 28.31 9.53
N ARG A 53 -14.52 28.83 9.89
CA ARG A 53 -14.30 30.28 10.13
C ARG A 53 -14.39 31.08 8.84
N SER A 54 -13.81 30.61 7.74
CA SER A 54 -13.82 31.33 6.45
C SER A 54 -15.23 31.54 5.91
N TYR A 55 -16.13 30.60 6.16
CA TYR A 55 -17.55 30.69 5.72
C TYR A 55 -18.53 31.00 6.84
N ASN A 56 -18.05 31.37 8.02
CA ASN A 56 -18.85 31.73 9.21
C ASN A 56 -19.84 30.62 9.61
N TYR A 57 -19.49 29.37 9.46
CA TYR A 57 -20.29 28.23 9.93
C TYR A 57 -20.11 28.03 11.43
N ASN A 58 -21.16 27.49 12.08
CA ASN A 58 -21.04 27.07 13.48
C ASN A 58 -20.29 25.74 13.55
N PRO A 59 -19.06 25.69 14.11
CA PRO A 59 -18.26 24.46 14.10
C PRO A 59 -18.91 23.27 14.80
N ALA A 60 -19.63 23.50 15.90
CA ALA A 60 -20.27 22.45 16.67
C ALA A 60 -21.46 21.84 15.90
N ALA A 61 -22.30 22.67 15.28
CA ALA A 61 -23.42 22.22 14.47
C ALA A 61 -22.94 21.43 13.24
N PHE A 62 -21.90 21.92 12.57
CA PHE A 62 -21.31 21.28 11.41
C PHE A 62 -20.71 19.91 11.78
N LEU A 63 -19.93 19.81 12.88
CA LEU A 63 -19.41 18.52 13.36
C LEU A 63 -20.53 17.54 13.75
N ILE A 64 -21.65 18.01 14.30
CA ILE A 64 -22.81 17.18 14.59
C ILE A 64 -23.40 16.61 13.29
N ALA A 65 -23.52 17.42 12.24
CA ALA A 65 -23.98 16.99 10.93
C ALA A 65 -23.04 15.93 10.31
N LEU A 66 -21.73 16.18 10.32
CA LEU A 66 -20.72 15.24 9.85
C LEU A 66 -20.75 13.91 10.64
N ARG A 67 -20.91 13.96 11.96
CA ARG A 67 -21.05 12.77 12.79
C ARG A 67 -22.29 11.95 12.42
N ARG A 68 -23.42 12.61 12.19
CA ARG A 68 -24.65 11.93 11.72
C ARG A 68 -24.48 11.31 10.35
N ALA A 69 -23.66 11.92 9.49
CA ALA A 69 -23.29 11.39 8.17
C ALA A 69 -22.36 10.16 8.24
N GLY A 70 -21.64 9.97 9.36
CA GLY A 70 -20.76 8.80 9.53
C GLY A 70 -19.35 9.11 10.01
N LEU A 71 -19.01 10.38 10.30
CA LEU A 71 -17.73 10.73 10.91
C LEU A 71 -17.59 10.04 12.27
N THR A 72 -16.44 9.37 12.50
CA THR A 72 -16.18 8.61 13.72
C THR A 72 -15.17 9.26 14.63
N SER A 73 -14.27 10.06 14.07
CA SER A 73 -13.08 10.54 14.78
C SER A 73 -12.70 11.95 14.38
N LEU A 74 -12.00 12.62 15.27
CA LEU A 74 -11.45 13.95 15.04
C LEU A 74 -9.92 13.88 15.17
N ALA A 75 -9.22 14.27 14.12
CA ALA A 75 -7.76 14.32 14.12
C ALA A 75 -7.32 15.68 14.69
N LEU A 76 -6.65 15.65 15.84
CA LEU A 76 -6.22 16.81 16.59
C LEU A 76 -4.70 16.96 16.50
N THR A 77 -4.28 18.10 15.98
CA THR A 77 -2.85 18.41 15.78
C THR A 77 -2.33 19.23 16.96
N GLU A 78 -1.11 18.97 17.39
CA GLU A 78 -0.42 19.82 18.33
C GLU A 78 -0.32 21.25 17.79
N GLU A 79 -0.56 22.24 18.65
CA GLU A 79 -0.30 23.63 18.33
C GLU A 79 1.21 23.84 18.19
N LEU A 80 1.65 24.52 17.14
CA LEU A 80 3.03 24.91 16.96
C LEU A 80 3.24 26.34 17.44
N GLY A 81 4.46 26.68 17.84
CA GLY A 81 4.81 28.04 18.21
C GLY A 81 4.47 29.06 17.11
N ALA A 82 4.58 28.68 15.84
CA ALA A 82 4.19 29.51 14.70
C ALA A 82 2.70 29.83 14.64
N ASN A 83 1.85 28.99 15.22
CA ASN A 83 0.38 29.14 15.21
C ASN A 83 -0.15 29.82 16.48
N VAL A 84 0.72 30.18 17.41
CA VAL A 84 0.35 30.90 18.59
C VAL A 84 -0.20 32.28 18.19
N GLY A 85 -1.45 32.52 18.52
CA GLY A 85 -2.16 33.75 18.17
C GLY A 85 -3.26 33.58 17.12
N ASP A 86 -3.32 32.50 16.38
CA ASP A 86 -4.35 32.24 15.34
C ASP A 86 -5.78 32.26 15.94
N ASP A 87 -5.92 31.91 17.21
CA ASP A 87 -7.19 31.86 17.91
C ASP A 87 -7.40 33.03 18.89
N GLY A 88 -6.46 33.96 18.98
CA GLY A 88 -6.52 35.16 19.84
C GLY A 88 -6.29 34.89 21.33
N ARG A 89 -5.88 33.68 21.75
CA ARG A 89 -5.67 33.31 23.16
C ARG A 89 -4.28 33.65 23.68
N ALA A 90 -3.35 33.86 22.79
CA ALA A 90 -1.97 34.20 23.09
C ALA A 90 -1.36 35.05 21.96
N TYR A 91 -0.26 35.68 22.21
CA TYR A 91 0.50 36.43 21.22
C TYR A 91 1.99 36.24 21.44
N ALA A 92 2.70 35.84 20.41
CA ALA A 92 4.16 35.65 20.44
C ALA A 92 4.86 36.72 19.58
N THR A 93 5.94 37.30 20.09
CA THR A 93 6.74 38.30 19.36
C THR A 93 8.20 38.23 19.78
N THR A 94 9.11 38.75 18.96
CA THR A 94 10.52 38.84 19.34
C THR A 94 10.85 40.16 20.04
N GLY A 95 11.91 40.16 20.87
CA GLY A 95 12.38 41.38 21.47
C GLY A 95 12.82 42.44 20.45
N ALA A 96 13.40 41.98 19.32
CA ALA A 96 13.73 42.87 18.21
C ALA A 96 12.46 43.56 17.60
N ALA A 97 11.37 42.80 17.42
CA ALA A 97 10.11 43.31 16.93
C ALA A 97 9.49 44.34 17.91
N LEU A 98 9.51 44.05 19.22
CA LEU A 98 9.05 44.97 20.25
C LEU A 98 9.83 46.30 20.25
N ILE A 99 11.16 46.24 20.13
CA ILE A 99 12.01 47.44 20.05
C ILE A 99 11.69 48.27 18.80
N ASN A 100 11.49 47.59 17.65
CA ASN A 100 11.14 48.27 16.41
C ASN A 100 9.72 48.88 16.48
N GLN A 101 8.75 48.13 17.04
CA GLN A 101 7.38 48.64 17.25
C GLN A 101 7.37 49.90 18.09
N ALA A 102 8.13 49.93 19.20
CA ALA A 102 8.20 51.09 20.08
C ALA A 102 8.70 52.38 19.40
N ARG A 103 9.37 52.29 18.25
CA ARG A 103 9.80 53.44 17.44
C ARG A 103 8.68 54.01 16.57
N ILE A 104 7.65 53.21 16.28
CA ILE A 104 6.60 53.52 15.32
C ILE A 104 5.27 53.76 16.05
N SER A 105 4.98 52.97 17.08
CA SER A 105 3.72 53.01 17.82
C SER A 105 3.90 52.55 19.27
N PRO A 106 3.04 52.99 20.20
CA PRO A 106 3.06 52.53 21.58
C PRO A 106 2.85 51.01 21.67
N ILE A 107 3.62 50.35 22.54
CA ILE A 107 3.40 48.94 22.90
C ILE A 107 2.19 48.84 23.80
N ALA A 108 1.22 48.03 23.45
CA ALA A 108 -0.06 47.89 24.17
C ALA A 108 0.13 47.33 25.60
N ASP A 109 1.07 46.40 25.81
CA ASP A 109 1.35 45.88 27.16
C ASP A 109 2.27 46.82 27.96
N PRO A 110 1.80 47.34 29.12
CA PRO A 110 2.57 48.29 29.90
C PRO A 110 3.92 47.77 30.44
N LEU A 111 3.98 46.45 30.78
CA LEU A 111 5.20 45.81 31.27
C LEU A 111 6.26 45.76 30.17
N LEU A 112 5.87 45.30 28.99
CA LEU A 112 6.79 45.23 27.85
C LEU A 112 7.23 46.64 27.41
N ALA A 113 6.30 47.63 27.41
CA ALA A 113 6.64 49.02 27.14
C ALA A 113 7.68 49.56 28.14
N ALA A 114 7.54 49.27 29.43
CA ALA A 114 8.51 49.66 30.47
C ALA A 114 9.87 48.98 30.28
N LEU A 115 9.89 47.69 29.95
CA LEU A 115 11.11 46.93 29.68
C LEU A 115 11.86 47.45 28.45
N VAL A 116 11.16 47.83 27.38
CA VAL A 116 11.75 48.47 26.21
C VAL A 116 12.37 49.82 26.56
N ARG A 117 11.62 50.67 27.25
CA ARG A 117 12.11 52.02 27.69
C ARG A 117 13.34 51.93 28.60
N SER A 118 13.41 50.91 29.46
CA SER A 118 14.55 50.66 30.36
C SER A 118 15.69 49.87 29.72
N ASN A 119 15.62 49.59 28.41
CA ASN A 119 16.58 48.80 27.64
C ASN A 119 16.86 47.39 28.24
N LYS A 120 15.82 46.77 28.85
CA LYS A 120 15.88 45.42 29.45
C LYS A 120 15.29 44.32 28.57
N ILE A 121 14.91 44.62 27.34
CA ILE A 121 14.42 43.66 26.37
C ILE A 121 15.60 42.95 25.71
N ALA A 122 15.60 41.61 25.76
CA ALA A 122 16.55 40.78 25.04
C ALA A 122 16.10 40.65 23.56
N ARG A 123 16.91 41.14 22.61
CA ARG A 123 16.55 41.19 21.17
C ARG A 123 16.21 39.83 20.57
N ASN A 124 16.98 38.81 20.95
CA ASN A 124 16.86 37.47 20.41
C ASN A 124 15.95 36.54 21.25
N ALA A 125 15.24 37.09 22.26
CA ALA A 125 14.26 36.31 23.00
C ALA A 125 12.86 36.46 22.39
N VAL A 126 12.04 35.43 22.62
CA VAL A 126 10.62 35.42 22.31
C VAL A 126 9.85 35.89 23.55
N TYR A 127 8.93 36.81 23.37
CA TYR A 127 8.00 37.30 24.39
C TYR A 127 6.62 36.75 24.08
N LEU A 128 6.06 35.97 25.01
CA LEU A 128 4.78 35.31 24.87
C LEU A 128 3.80 35.94 25.88
N ILE A 129 2.73 36.51 25.37
CA ILE A 129 1.61 37.05 26.15
C ILE A 129 0.47 36.05 26.05
N VAL A 130 -0.09 35.61 27.17
CA VAL A 130 -1.13 34.56 27.20
C VAL A 130 -2.33 35.06 28.00
N ASP A 131 -3.52 35.00 27.40
CA ASP A 131 -4.78 35.40 28.02
C ASP A 131 -5.63 34.23 28.52
N ASP A 132 -5.36 33.00 28.02
CA ASP A 132 -6.10 31.81 28.41
C ASP A 132 -5.34 30.98 29.46
N PRO A 133 -5.96 30.71 30.63
CA PRO A 133 -5.32 29.88 31.68
C PRO A 133 -4.94 28.48 31.23
N ALA A 134 -5.76 27.84 30.40
CA ALA A 134 -5.50 26.48 29.93
C ALA A 134 -4.30 26.44 28.95
N ALA A 135 -4.22 27.42 28.04
CA ALA A 135 -3.07 27.59 27.17
C ALA A 135 -1.80 27.89 27.96
N TYR A 136 -1.88 28.79 28.98
CA TYR A 136 -0.74 29.10 29.84
C TYR A 136 -0.20 27.86 30.57
N ALA A 137 -1.09 27.08 31.17
CA ALA A 137 -0.69 25.83 31.86
C ALA A 137 -0.03 24.83 30.91
N ARG A 138 -0.60 24.64 29.71
CA ARG A 138 -0.07 23.77 28.67
C ARG A 138 1.31 24.22 28.19
N TYR A 139 1.46 25.52 27.86
CA TYR A 139 2.75 26.08 27.43
C TYR A 139 3.83 25.93 28.50
N ARG A 140 3.48 26.24 29.76
CA ARG A 140 4.40 26.07 30.88
C ARG A 140 4.89 24.63 31.03
N GLN A 141 4.01 23.66 30.85
CA GLN A 141 4.38 22.25 30.89
C GLN A 141 5.35 21.90 29.74
N GLN A 142 5.04 22.33 28.51
CA GLN A 142 5.91 22.10 27.36
C GLN A 142 7.26 22.79 27.50
N PHE A 143 7.30 24.01 28.01
CA PHE A 143 8.58 24.68 28.24
C PHE A 143 9.42 24.03 29.34
N ALA A 144 8.79 23.53 30.39
CA ALA A 144 9.51 22.80 31.44
C ALA A 144 10.14 21.48 30.95
N LEU A 145 9.53 20.85 29.92
CA LEU A 145 10.05 19.62 29.32
C LEU A 145 11.19 19.86 28.31
N ASN A 146 11.15 20.99 27.62
CA ASN A 146 12.00 21.24 26.45
C ASN A 146 13.09 22.28 26.66
N PHE A 147 13.03 23.04 27.76
CA PHE A 147 13.99 24.08 28.07
C PHE A 147 14.59 23.91 29.48
N GLU A 148 15.83 24.32 29.63
CA GLU A 148 16.41 24.50 30.96
C GLU A 148 15.66 25.60 31.73
N PRO A 149 15.53 25.51 33.07
CA PRO A 149 14.78 26.48 33.89
C PRO A 149 15.19 27.93 33.69
N LYS A 150 16.45 28.19 33.32
CA LYS A 150 17.00 29.54 33.09
C LYS A 150 16.58 30.15 31.74
N THR A 151 16.12 29.31 30.82
CA THR A 151 15.70 29.75 29.47
C THR A 151 14.35 30.44 29.47
N VAL A 152 13.44 30.07 30.37
CA VAL A 152 12.08 30.58 30.45
C VAL A 152 11.93 31.39 31.72
N ARG A 153 11.64 32.66 31.56
CA ARG A 153 11.43 33.62 32.68
C ARG A 153 10.00 34.12 32.69
N VAL A 154 9.30 34.00 33.81
CA VAL A 154 7.98 34.61 34.01
C VAL A 154 8.19 36.06 34.37
N LEU A 155 7.74 36.97 33.52
CA LEU A 155 7.81 38.40 33.73
C LEU A 155 6.58 38.93 34.47
N ARG A 156 5.39 38.36 34.21
CA ARG A 156 4.15 38.62 34.91
C ARG A 156 3.40 37.34 35.18
N ASN A 157 3.09 37.09 36.46
CA ASN A 157 2.43 35.85 36.91
C ASN A 157 0.90 36.05 37.16
N THR A 158 0.31 37.03 36.51
CA THR A 158 -1.15 37.31 36.54
C THR A 158 -1.62 37.50 35.11
N LYS A 159 -2.91 37.30 34.87
CA LYS A 159 -3.52 37.48 33.55
C LYS A 159 -3.46 38.96 33.11
N PRO A 160 -3.04 39.24 31.87
CA PRO A 160 -2.38 38.36 30.93
C PRO A 160 -0.96 37.97 31.39
N TRP A 161 -0.66 36.69 31.36
CA TRP A 161 0.69 36.19 31.71
C TRP A 161 1.71 36.62 30.65
N VAL A 162 2.92 36.96 31.08
CA VAL A 162 4.00 37.35 30.18
C VAL A 162 5.23 36.52 30.48
N LEU A 163 5.72 35.85 29.46
CA LEU A 163 6.90 35.00 29.51
C LEU A 163 7.97 35.55 28.58
N GLU A 164 9.24 35.53 29.03
CA GLU A 164 10.44 35.69 28.21
C GLU A 164 11.07 34.31 27.98
N ILE A 165 11.26 33.93 26.73
CA ILE A 165 11.85 32.66 26.33
C ILE A 165 13.10 32.99 25.56
N ARG A 166 14.28 32.65 26.10
CA ARG A 166 15.59 32.93 25.51
C ARG A 166 15.94 31.90 24.47
N THR A 167 15.22 31.95 23.36
CA THR A 167 15.41 31.04 22.20
C THR A 167 15.23 31.83 20.91
N GLN A 168 15.74 31.26 19.81
CA GLN A 168 15.52 31.80 18.49
C GLN A 168 14.05 31.61 18.07
N ILE A 169 13.51 32.56 17.31
CA ILE A 169 12.11 32.54 16.89
C ILE A 169 11.81 31.31 16.01
N ASP A 170 12.73 30.92 15.14
CA ASP A 170 12.53 29.76 14.25
C ASP A 170 12.41 28.45 15.05
N TYR A 171 13.20 28.34 16.13
CA TYR A 171 13.10 27.22 17.04
C TYR A 171 11.77 27.22 17.80
N PHE A 172 11.34 28.39 18.32
CA PHE A 172 10.03 28.53 18.97
C PHE A 172 8.89 28.20 18.01
N ASN A 173 8.95 28.72 16.78
CA ASN A 173 7.94 28.48 15.75
C ASN A 173 7.78 27.00 15.39
N ALA A 174 8.87 26.25 15.38
CA ALA A 174 8.87 24.81 15.08
C ALA A 174 8.47 23.94 16.27
N MET A 175 8.40 24.49 17.47
CA MET A 175 8.16 23.75 18.70
C MET A 175 6.70 23.33 18.82
N ALA A 176 6.44 22.08 19.18
CA ALA A 176 5.12 21.59 19.55
C ALA A 176 4.76 22.06 20.97
N LEU A 177 3.58 22.65 21.11
CA LEU A 177 3.03 23.19 22.34
C LEU A 177 1.87 22.36 22.91
N GLY A 178 1.70 21.13 22.41
CA GLY A 178 0.66 20.18 22.80
C GLY A 178 -0.71 20.45 22.17
N ILE A 179 -1.63 19.51 22.32
CA ILE A 179 -2.99 19.61 21.77
C ILE A 179 -3.87 20.47 22.70
N PRO A 180 -4.59 21.47 22.16
CA PRO A 180 -5.50 22.31 22.95
C PRO A 180 -6.61 21.53 23.62
N SER A 181 -6.83 21.76 24.92
CA SER A 181 -7.78 21.01 25.75
C SER A 181 -9.25 21.19 25.34
N ASP A 182 -9.61 22.34 24.81
CA ASP A 182 -10.96 22.62 24.31
C ASP A 182 -11.31 21.78 23.08
N GLN A 183 -10.33 21.48 22.22
CA GLN A 183 -10.52 20.59 21.07
C GLN A 183 -10.79 19.13 21.53
N ILE A 184 -10.04 18.66 22.54
CA ILE A 184 -10.27 17.36 23.16
C ILE A 184 -11.65 17.30 23.82
N ALA A 185 -12.01 18.36 24.57
CA ALA A 185 -13.31 18.48 25.20
C ALA A 185 -14.47 18.51 24.19
N LEU A 186 -14.28 19.15 23.03
CA LEU A 186 -15.26 19.16 21.94
C LEU A 186 -15.46 17.76 21.37
N ALA A 187 -14.40 17.05 21.03
CA ALA A 187 -14.47 15.68 20.52
C ALA A 187 -15.17 14.75 21.53
N LYS A 188 -14.79 14.85 22.81
CA LYS A 188 -15.40 14.08 23.91
C LYS A 188 -16.91 14.35 24.05
N ARG A 189 -17.32 15.62 24.03
CA ARG A 189 -18.73 16.05 24.10
C ARG A 189 -19.55 15.51 22.92
N LEU A 190 -18.94 15.48 21.73
CA LEU A 190 -19.57 14.96 20.53
C LEU A 190 -19.48 13.42 20.44
N GLY A 191 -18.80 12.74 21.37
CA GLY A 191 -18.61 11.30 21.37
C GLY A 191 -17.79 10.78 20.20
N LEU A 192 -16.90 11.61 19.63
CA LEU A 192 -15.95 11.23 18.61
C LEU A 192 -14.70 10.62 19.26
N LEU A 193 -14.04 9.71 18.50
CA LEU A 193 -12.73 9.18 18.87
C LEU A 193 -11.66 10.23 18.61
N LEU A 194 -10.54 10.12 19.31
CA LEU A 194 -9.39 11.00 19.13
C LEU A 194 -8.34 10.34 18.24
N VAL A 195 -7.85 11.09 17.26
CA VAL A 195 -6.67 10.78 16.46
C VAL A 195 -5.62 11.88 16.72
N PRO A 196 -4.82 11.76 17.82
CA PRO A 196 -3.77 12.70 18.09
C PRO A 196 -2.74 12.71 16.98
N ARG A 197 -2.28 13.92 16.61
CA ARG A 197 -1.20 14.12 15.64
C ARG A 197 -0.05 14.80 16.35
N PHE A 198 1.04 14.06 16.57
CA PHE A 198 2.22 14.54 17.26
C PHE A 198 3.33 14.91 16.27
N GLN A 199 4.11 15.92 16.62
CA GLN A 199 5.32 16.31 15.90
C GLN A 199 6.56 15.82 16.63
N ASN A 200 7.47 15.18 15.91
CA ASN A 200 8.79 14.79 16.45
C ASN A 200 9.72 16.00 16.55
N ASP A 201 10.52 16.00 17.62
CA ASP A 201 11.76 16.77 17.72
C ASP A 201 12.90 15.78 17.98
N GLU A 202 14.00 15.89 17.26
CA GLU A 202 15.15 14.97 17.37
C GLU A 202 15.77 14.92 18.78
N ARG A 203 15.42 15.87 19.64
CA ARG A 203 15.84 15.93 21.05
C ARG A 203 14.85 15.25 21.99
N TYR A 204 13.72 14.76 21.46
CA TYR A 204 12.75 14.07 22.29
C TYR A 204 13.28 12.71 22.69
N ALA A 205 13.30 12.52 24.00
CA ALA A 205 13.57 11.25 24.64
C ALA A 205 12.30 10.76 25.35
N LEU A 206 12.38 9.68 26.07
CA LEU A 206 11.26 9.04 26.76
C LEU A 206 10.38 10.01 27.60
N PRO A 207 10.93 11.01 28.37
CA PRO A 207 10.07 11.92 29.15
C PRO A 207 9.14 12.78 28.30
N GLN A 208 9.64 13.34 27.18
CA GLN A 208 8.85 14.20 26.30
C GLN A 208 7.75 13.40 25.58
N MET A 209 8.07 12.20 25.12
CA MET A 209 7.12 11.32 24.46
C MET A 209 6.02 10.88 25.43
N ASN A 210 6.36 10.45 26.65
CA ASN A 210 5.38 10.10 27.69
C ASN A 210 4.48 11.28 28.01
N ALA A 211 5.03 12.48 28.19
CA ALA A 211 4.25 13.66 28.51
C ALA A 211 3.25 14.04 27.42
N ALA A 212 3.59 13.86 26.14
CA ALA A 212 2.66 14.10 25.03
C ALA A 212 1.43 13.17 25.10
N PHE A 213 1.65 11.88 25.36
CA PHE A 213 0.56 10.89 25.51
C PHE A 213 -0.23 11.13 26.81
N ASP A 214 0.43 11.34 27.94
CA ASP A 214 -0.23 11.57 29.23
C ASP A 214 -1.12 12.82 29.18
N ALA A 215 -0.70 13.88 28.50
CA ALA A 215 -1.48 15.10 28.36
C ALA A 215 -2.83 14.88 27.64
N VAL A 216 -2.88 13.98 26.68
CA VAL A 216 -4.11 13.61 25.96
C VAL A 216 -4.93 12.62 26.76
N LEU A 217 -4.32 11.53 27.26
CA LEU A 217 -5.01 10.44 27.95
C LEU A 217 -5.60 10.87 29.31
N ALA A 218 -5.00 11.88 29.96
CA ALA A 218 -5.58 12.50 31.17
C ALA A 218 -6.93 13.19 30.92
N GLN A 219 -7.15 13.68 29.70
CA GLN A 219 -8.37 14.40 29.32
C GLN A 219 -9.41 13.46 28.71
N ASP A 220 -9.01 12.56 27.82
CA ASP A 220 -9.88 11.54 27.25
C ASP A 220 -9.08 10.27 26.88
N ARG A 221 -9.60 9.12 27.31
CA ARG A 221 -9.01 7.80 27.03
C ARG A 221 -9.50 7.16 25.73
N LYS A 222 -10.28 7.89 24.92
CA LYS A 222 -10.83 7.37 23.65
C LYS A 222 -9.89 7.62 22.46
N VAL A 223 -8.59 7.57 22.70
CA VAL A 223 -7.59 7.59 21.61
C VAL A 223 -7.72 6.33 20.78
N SER A 224 -7.86 6.46 19.46
CA SER A 224 -8.00 5.34 18.52
C SER A 224 -6.73 5.07 17.72
N THR A 225 -6.24 6.08 17.05
CA THR A 225 -5.08 6.01 16.17
C THR A 225 -4.19 7.23 16.40
N VAL A 226 -2.89 7.02 16.50
CA VAL A 226 -1.89 8.09 16.60
C VAL A 226 -1.20 8.24 15.27
N ILE A 227 -1.07 9.47 14.78
CA ILE A 227 -0.42 9.82 13.52
C ILE A 227 0.65 10.88 13.81
N PHE A 228 1.76 10.85 13.09
CA PHE A 228 2.79 11.89 13.18
C PHE A 228 2.67 12.89 12.03
N PHE A 229 3.12 14.12 12.29
CA PHE A 229 3.11 15.19 11.30
C PHE A 229 4.36 16.07 11.44
N GLY A 230 4.48 17.11 10.63
CA GLY A 230 5.54 18.11 10.72
C GLY A 230 6.43 18.18 9.49
N LEU A 231 7.18 19.26 9.37
CA LEU A 231 8.04 19.56 8.21
C LEU A 231 9.15 18.55 7.98
N ARG A 232 9.61 17.87 9.03
CA ARG A 232 10.70 16.87 8.95
C ARG A 232 10.20 15.49 8.52
N ASN A 233 8.89 15.26 8.53
CA ASN A 233 8.24 13.99 8.18
C ASN A 233 8.85 12.80 8.95
N GLN A 234 8.85 12.87 10.28
CA GLN A 234 9.46 11.91 11.20
C GLN A 234 8.44 11.39 12.20
N VAL A 235 8.60 10.14 12.66
CA VAL A 235 7.89 9.61 13.84
C VAL A 235 8.64 9.94 15.13
N PHE A 236 7.99 9.82 16.29
CA PHE A 236 8.64 9.99 17.57
C PHE A 236 9.92 9.14 17.69
N GLY A 237 10.92 9.73 18.32
CA GLY A 237 12.19 9.09 18.60
C GLY A 237 13.14 8.96 17.42
N TYR A 238 12.76 9.38 16.23
CA TYR A 238 13.70 9.39 15.11
C TYR A 238 14.74 10.52 15.28
N PRO A 239 16.07 10.27 15.07
CA PRO A 239 16.64 8.98 14.61
C PRO A 239 17.02 7.99 15.74
N ASP A 240 17.29 8.44 16.97
CA ASP A 240 18.09 7.67 17.95
C ASP A 240 17.27 7.01 19.07
N HIS A 241 15.98 7.31 19.18
CA HIS A 241 15.08 6.91 20.28
C HIS A 241 13.82 6.16 19.83
N LEU A 242 13.90 5.40 18.72
CA LEU A 242 12.75 4.64 18.19
C LEU A 242 12.27 3.54 19.15
N ASP A 243 13.19 2.88 19.84
CA ASP A 243 12.87 1.88 20.87
C ASP A 243 12.08 2.49 22.03
N ASP A 244 12.45 3.71 22.45
CA ASP A 244 11.71 4.48 23.46
C ASP A 244 10.30 4.79 22.97
N ALA A 245 10.14 5.20 21.72
CA ALA A 245 8.83 5.45 21.11
C ALA A 245 7.96 4.18 21.10
N ALA A 246 8.53 3.03 20.74
CA ALA A 246 7.83 1.75 20.78
C ALA A 246 7.40 1.35 22.21
N ALA A 247 8.29 1.59 23.21
CA ALA A 247 7.97 1.35 24.60
C ALA A 247 6.80 2.23 25.08
N VAL A 248 6.81 3.53 24.73
CA VAL A 248 5.73 4.49 25.02
C VAL A 248 4.41 4.03 24.41
N PHE A 249 4.38 3.59 23.15
CA PHE A 249 3.18 3.05 22.51
C PHE A 249 2.62 1.85 23.26
N LYS A 250 3.46 0.90 23.66
CA LYS A 250 3.06 -0.28 24.42
C LYS A 250 2.54 0.07 25.81
N GLU A 251 3.23 0.95 26.54
CA GLU A 251 2.84 1.37 27.88
C GLU A 251 1.52 2.13 27.86
N HIS A 252 1.40 3.18 27.04
CA HIS A 252 0.19 4.01 26.98
C HIS A 252 -0.99 3.29 26.33
N GLY A 253 -0.74 2.32 25.45
CA GLY A 253 -1.75 1.44 24.91
C GLY A 253 -2.50 0.69 26.01
N THR A 254 -1.82 0.29 27.09
CA THR A 254 -2.46 -0.35 28.25
C THR A 254 -3.23 0.61 29.14
N LYS A 255 -2.90 1.89 29.17
CA LYS A 255 -3.59 2.94 29.93
C LYS A 255 -4.85 3.47 29.22
N SER A 256 -4.99 3.28 27.94
CA SER A 256 -6.17 3.62 27.16
C SER A 256 -7.32 2.64 27.47
N ALA A 257 -8.56 3.06 27.21
CA ALA A 257 -9.74 2.18 27.34
C ALA A 257 -9.65 0.94 26.42
N THR A 258 -8.93 1.08 25.31
CA THR A 258 -8.52 0.01 24.39
C THR A 258 -7.16 0.40 23.82
N PRO A 259 -6.26 -0.55 23.48
CA PRO A 259 -5.01 -0.23 22.83
C PRO A 259 -5.24 0.64 21.60
N PHE A 260 -4.47 1.71 21.45
CA PHE A 260 -4.53 2.56 20.26
C PHE A 260 -3.54 2.08 19.21
N ASN A 261 -3.80 2.45 17.96
CA ASN A 261 -3.00 2.04 16.83
C ASN A 261 -2.00 3.14 16.44
N PHE A 262 -0.89 2.75 15.85
CA PHE A 262 -0.06 3.65 15.06
C PHE A 262 -0.60 3.70 13.63
N GLY A 263 -0.87 4.90 13.12
CA GLY A 263 -1.35 5.12 11.76
C GLY A 263 -0.18 5.35 10.79
N THR A 264 0.06 4.38 9.89
CA THR A 264 1.03 4.51 8.80
C THR A 264 0.36 5.18 7.60
N ILE A 265 0.84 6.38 7.24
CA ILE A 265 0.25 7.14 6.13
C ILE A 265 0.67 6.50 4.80
N GLU A 266 -0.30 6.12 3.99
CA GLU A 266 -0.04 5.65 2.63
C GLU A 266 0.48 6.80 1.77
N THR A 267 1.66 6.62 1.20
CA THR A 267 2.27 7.56 0.27
C THR A 267 2.46 6.89 -1.08
N TYR A 268 2.28 7.66 -2.16
CA TYR A 268 2.56 7.18 -3.50
C TYR A 268 4.04 7.31 -3.88
N ASP A 269 4.76 8.16 -3.16
CA ASP A 269 6.19 8.42 -3.33
C ASP A 269 6.96 7.92 -2.11
N ASP A 270 7.92 7.01 -2.34
CA ASP A 270 8.75 6.45 -1.27
C ASP A 270 9.58 7.54 -0.56
N SER A 271 9.87 8.66 -1.24
CA SER A 271 10.54 9.82 -0.61
C SER A 271 9.67 10.51 0.44
N GLN A 272 8.36 10.29 0.41
CA GLN A 272 7.40 10.87 1.36
C GLN A 272 7.07 9.92 2.53
N ILE A 273 7.65 8.73 2.57
CA ILE A 273 7.50 7.83 3.71
C ILE A 273 8.06 8.51 4.96
N GLN A 274 7.31 8.49 6.05
CA GLN A 274 7.75 9.07 7.31
C GLN A 274 8.99 8.34 7.83
N LYS A 275 10.05 9.11 8.10
CA LYS A 275 11.30 8.56 8.61
C LYS A 275 11.09 7.88 9.96
N GLY A 276 11.58 6.66 10.09
CA GLY A 276 11.43 5.83 11.29
C GLY A 276 10.09 5.06 11.37
N SER A 277 9.12 5.31 10.47
CA SER A 277 7.80 4.66 10.54
C SER A 277 7.86 3.14 10.36
N GLU A 278 8.72 2.64 9.47
CA GLU A 278 8.89 1.19 9.26
C GLU A 278 9.47 0.50 10.50
N THR A 279 10.47 1.12 11.14
CA THR A 279 11.09 0.57 12.36
C THR A 279 10.10 0.58 13.51
N LEU A 280 9.45 1.72 13.78
CA LEU A 280 8.45 1.82 14.82
C LEU A 280 7.30 0.80 14.61
N ALA A 281 6.81 0.66 13.39
CA ALA A 281 5.74 -0.29 13.06
C ALA A 281 6.16 -1.76 13.29
N LYS A 282 7.41 -2.12 13.04
CA LYS A 282 7.96 -3.46 13.36
C LYS A 282 8.01 -3.71 14.87
N ASP A 283 8.45 -2.71 15.62
CA ASP A 283 8.62 -2.83 17.07
C ASP A 283 7.28 -2.93 17.81
N ILE A 284 6.19 -2.38 17.23
CA ILE A 284 4.81 -2.46 17.75
C ILE A 284 3.91 -3.33 16.87
N GLU A 285 4.45 -4.41 16.33
CA GLU A 285 3.75 -5.33 15.41
C GLU A 285 2.34 -5.70 15.90
N GLY A 286 1.36 -5.67 14.98
CA GLY A 286 -0.05 -5.94 15.28
C GLY A 286 -0.83 -4.78 15.92
N GLN A 287 -0.20 -3.59 16.06
CA GLN A 287 -0.85 -2.36 16.56
C GLN A 287 -0.78 -1.23 15.51
N THR A 288 -0.59 -1.56 14.26
CA THR A 288 -0.52 -0.61 13.16
C THR A 288 -1.80 -0.64 12.33
N VAL A 289 -2.12 0.47 11.69
CA VAL A 289 -3.21 0.59 10.72
C VAL A 289 -2.79 1.50 9.58
N ARG A 290 -3.22 1.18 8.37
CA ARG A 290 -2.96 2.03 7.21
C ARG A 290 -3.93 3.20 7.17
N VAL A 291 -3.39 4.40 6.94
CA VAL A 291 -4.12 5.66 6.83
C VAL A 291 -4.03 6.16 5.40
N GLN A 292 -5.15 6.51 4.79
CA GLN A 292 -5.18 7.18 3.50
C GLN A 292 -5.59 8.64 3.68
N ALA A 293 -4.77 9.54 3.17
CA ALA A 293 -5.06 10.97 3.05
C ALA A 293 -4.87 11.40 1.60
N ILE A 294 -5.73 12.28 1.10
CA ILE A 294 -5.57 12.93 -0.21
C ILE A 294 -4.97 14.30 0.03
N ALA A 295 -3.91 14.66 -0.70
CA ALA A 295 -3.25 15.94 -0.57
C ALA A 295 -4.18 17.08 -1.05
N ARG A 296 -4.10 18.28 -0.44
CA ARG A 296 -4.90 19.43 -0.86
C ARG A 296 -4.73 19.77 -2.33
N THR A 297 -3.49 19.81 -2.80
CA THR A 297 -3.16 20.10 -4.21
C THR A 297 -3.74 19.08 -5.21
N GLU A 298 -4.16 17.93 -4.74
CA GLU A 298 -4.82 16.90 -5.52
C GLU A 298 -6.35 17.00 -5.41
N LEU A 299 -6.88 17.33 -4.23
CA LEU A 299 -8.31 17.58 -4.03
C LEU A 299 -8.83 18.65 -5.00
N ASP A 300 -8.04 19.70 -5.27
CA ASP A 300 -8.40 20.78 -6.20
C ASP A 300 -8.52 20.33 -7.68
N LYS A 301 -8.08 19.11 -8.01
CA LYS A 301 -8.00 18.60 -9.40
C LYS A 301 -8.96 17.47 -9.72
N ILE A 302 -9.64 16.93 -8.72
CA ILE A 302 -10.51 15.76 -8.87
C ILE A 302 -11.95 16.11 -8.45
N THR A 303 -12.92 15.33 -8.91
CA THR A 303 -14.33 15.52 -8.57
C THR A 303 -14.64 14.93 -7.18
N LEU A 304 -15.77 15.31 -6.59
CA LEU A 304 -16.24 14.73 -5.33
C LEU A 304 -16.44 13.21 -5.44
N ASP A 305 -17.02 12.75 -6.56
CA ASP A 305 -17.21 11.33 -6.82
C ASP A 305 -15.87 10.56 -6.90
N ASP A 306 -14.83 11.18 -7.48
CA ASP A 306 -13.48 10.60 -7.52
C ASP A 306 -12.87 10.51 -6.13
N VAL A 307 -13.07 11.51 -5.27
CA VAL A 307 -12.63 11.49 -3.86
C VAL A 307 -13.28 10.33 -3.12
N VAL A 308 -14.62 10.22 -3.20
CA VAL A 308 -15.38 9.14 -2.56
C VAL A 308 -14.92 7.78 -3.08
N ALA A 309 -14.84 7.62 -4.40
CA ALA A 309 -14.40 6.37 -5.02
C ALA A 309 -12.99 5.97 -4.58
N ARG A 310 -12.05 6.94 -4.50
CA ARG A 310 -10.66 6.69 -4.10
C ARG A 310 -10.56 6.19 -2.66
N TYR A 311 -11.27 6.81 -1.71
CA TYR A 311 -11.29 6.35 -0.32
C TYR A 311 -11.91 4.96 -0.19
N VAL A 312 -13.04 4.72 -0.85
CA VAL A 312 -13.71 3.41 -0.82
C VAL A 312 -12.84 2.32 -1.43
N LEU A 313 -12.17 2.59 -2.56
CA LEU A 313 -11.21 1.66 -3.19
C LEU A 313 -10.00 1.39 -2.27
N GLY A 314 -9.46 2.42 -1.61
CA GLY A 314 -8.38 2.26 -0.64
C GLY A 314 -8.74 1.29 0.48
N VAL A 315 -9.93 1.45 1.06
CA VAL A 315 -10.43 0.55 2.12
C VAL A 315 -10.63 -0.89 1.60
N ARG A 316 -11.21 -1.03 0.41
CA ARG A 316 -11.53 -2.36 -0.16
C ARG A 316 -10.30 -3.12 -0.67
N GLU A 317 -9.43 -2.43 -1.38
CA GLU A 317 -8.37 -3.06 -2.19
C GLU A 317 -6.97 -2.91 -1.60
N ARG A 318 -6.76 -1.92 -0.69
CA ARG A 318 -5.45 -1.60 -0.13
C ARG A 318 -5.35 -1.76 1.37
N ASN A 319 -6.36 -2.36 2.00
CA ASN A 319 -6.41 -2.57 3.45
C ASN A 319 -6.32 -1.29 4.29
N ILE A 320 -6.79 -0.15 3.75
CA ILE A 320 -6.91 1.09 4.53
C ILE A 320 -7.93 0.90 5.63
N ARG A 321 -7.60 1.35 6.85
CA ARG A 321 -8.50 1.28 8.01
C ARG A 321 -8.80 2.64 8.61
N VAL A 322 -8.03 3.67 8.27
CA VAL A 322 -8.33 5.05 8.61
C VAL A 322 -8.44 5.87 7.33
N VAL A 323 -9.61 6.39 7.08
CA VAL A 323 -9.91 7.37 6.03
C VAL A 323 -9.70 8.75 6.65
N TYR A 324 -8.60 9.40 6.30
CA TYR A 324 -8.24 10.71 6.80
C TYR A 324 -8.75 11.79 5.85
N LEU A 325 -9.81 12.46 6.25
CA LEU A 325 -10.48 13.47 5.45
C LEU A 325 -9.91 14.86 5.73
N ARG A 326 -9.68 15.58 4.65
CA ARG A 326 -9.62 17.04 4.66
C ARG A 326 -10.95 17.60 4.17
N PRO A 327 -11.41 18.71 4.70
CA PRO A 327 -12.66 19.31 4.21
C PRO A 327 -12.53 19.69 2.74
N TRP A 328 -13.61 19.51 2.02
CA TRP A 328 -13.77 19.94 0.64
C TRP A 328 -14.05 21.44 0.58
N GLU A 329 -13.27 22.18 -0.17
CA GLU A 329 -13.32 23.65 -0.20
C GLU A 329 -14.17 24.22 -1.37
N HIS A 330 -14.73 23.36 -2.20
CA HIS A 330 -15.54 23.76 -3.36
C HIS A 330 -17.01 23.40 -3.16
N GLN A 331 -17.90 24.09 -3.87
CA GLN A 331 -19.30 23.70 -3.99
C GLN A 331 -19.45 22.54 -4.98
N ASP A 332 -20.38 21.64 -4.74
CA ASP A 332 -20.78 20.58 -5.68
C ASP A 332 -22.24 20.81 -6.09
N GLY A 333 -22.42 21.21 -7.35
CA GLY A 333 -23.72 21.62 -7.86
C GLY A 333 -24.35 22.77 -7.04
N ASP A 334 -25.58 22.58 -6.60
CA ASP A 334 -26.33 23.56 -5.80
C ASP A 334 -26.10 23.44 -4.29
N LEU A 335 -25.24 22.52 -3.85
CA LEU A 335 -24.95 22.30 -2.44
C LEU A 335 -24.02 23.38 -1.88
N SER A 336 -24.30 23.86 -0.67
CA SER A 336 -23.33 24.69 0.06
C SER A 336 -22.09 23.89 0.41
N ILE A 337 -20.96 24.54 0.69
CA ILE A 337 -19.71 23.85 1.08
C ILE A 337 -19.93 22.97 2.33
N GLU A 338 -20.74 23.43 3.30
CA GLU A 338 -21.11 22.61 4.46
C GLU A 338 -21.86 21.34 4.04
N ALA A 339 -22.89 21.49 3.18
CA ALA A 339 -23.70 20.37 2.70
C ALA A 339 -22.88 19.41 1.84
N THR A 340 -21.97 19.90 1.01
CA THR A 340 -21.04 19.10 0.21
C THR A 340 -20.13 18.21 1.09
N ASN A 341 -19.59 18.77 2.16
CA ASN A 341 -18.77 17.99 3.10
C ASN A 341 -19.58 16.92 3.84
N VAL A 342 -20.81 17.24 4.23
CA VAL A 342 -21.72 16.27 4.88
C VAL A 342 -22.07 15.15 3.89
N GLU A 343 -22.37 15.48 2.63
CA GLU A 343 -22.67 14.50 1.60
C GLU A 343 -21.44 13.63 1.28
N MET A 344 -20.25 14.19 1.18
CA MET A 344 -19.00 13.45 1.01
C MET A 344 -18.83 12.37 2.09
N VAL A 345 -18.94 12.76 3.37
CA VAL A 345 -18.83 11.81 4.49
C VAL A 345 -19.90 10.75 4.42
N LYS A 346 -21.14 11.13 4.11
CA LYS A 346 -22.29 10.22 3.98
C LYS A 346 -22.09 9.21 2.86
N GLN A 347 -21.68 9.64 1.67
CA GLN A 347 -21.41 8.75 0.53
C GLN A 347 -20.30 7.75 0.84
N ILE A 348 -19.19 8.19 1.44
CA ILE A 348 -18.11 7.30 1.88
C ILE A 348 -18.66 6.28 2.88
N ALA A 349 -19.39 6.75 3.91
CA ALA A 349 -19.94 5.90 4.96
C ALA A 349 -20.93 4.85 4.40
N ASP A 350 -21.83 5.25 3.51
CA ASP A 350 -22.84 4.37 2.96
C ASP A 350 -22.25 3.35 1.98
N GLN A 351 -21.30 3.76 1.12
CA GLN A 351 -20.57 2.83 0.26
C GLN A 351 -19.73 1.82 1.06
N LEU A 352 -19.07 2.24 2.15
CA LEU A 352 -18.34 1.33 3.02
C LEU A 352 -19.26 0.31 3.68
N LYS A 353 -20.44 0.74 4.18
CA LYS A 353 -21.46 -0.16 4.75
C LYS A 353 -22.01 -1.15 3.70
N ALA A 354 -22.28 -0.67 2.46
CA ALA A 354 -22.71 -1.52 1.35
C ALA A 354 -21.67 -2.61 1.02
N HIS A 355 -20.39 -2.34 1.26
CA HIS A 355 -19.30 -3.32 1.16
C HIS A 355 -19.00 -4.09 2.46
N HIS A 356 -19.94 -4.12 3.39
CA HIS A 356 -19.87 -4.87 4.66
C HIS A 356 -18.75 -4.40 5.62
N PHE A 357 -18.29 -3.15 5.52
CA PHE A 357 -17.44 -2.55 6.54
C PHE A 357 -18.29 -1.92 7.64
N LYS A 358 -17.74 -1.92 8.86
CA LYS A 358 -18.36 -1.28 10.02
C LYS A 358 -17.60 0.00 10.35
N LEU A 359 -18.34 1.09 10.58
CA LEU A 359 -17.71 2.34 10.98
C LEU A 359 -17.39 2.34 12.47
N GLY A 360 -16.28 2.94 12.84
CA GLY A 360 -15.82 3.06 14.22
C GLY A 360 -14.32 3.00 14.32
N ARG A 361 -13.80 2.65 15.48
CA ARG A 361 -12.36 2.50 15.72
C ARG A 361 -11.75 1.53 14.71
N ALA A 362 -10.67 1.95 14.05
CA ALA A 362 -9.91 1.13 13.11
C ALA A 362 -9.43 -0.18 13.77
N THR A 363 -9.58 -1.29 13.06
CA THR A 363 -9.09 -2.60 13.52
C THR A 363 -7.78 -2.92 12.83
N PRO A 364 -6.66 -3.06 13.56
CA PRO A 364 -5.39 -3.49 12.99
C PRO A 364 -5.46 -4.94 12.52
N ILE A 365 -4.49 -5.35 11.73
CA ILE A 365 -4.25 -6.77 11.45
C ILE A 365 -3.46 -7.34 12.62
N PRO A 366 -4.08 -8.19 13.45
CA PRO A 366 -3.38 -8.75 14.60
C PRO A 366 -2.36 -9.79 14.16
N LEU A 367 -1.45 -10.14 15.07
CA LEU A 367 -0.64 -11.34 14.94
C LEU A 367 -1.56 -12.55 14.74
N TYR A 368 -1.29 -13.38 13.74
CA TYR A 368 -2.15 -14.50 13.41
C TYR A 368 -1.37 -15.82 13.30
N ARG A 369 -2.08 -16.93 13.51
CA ARG A 369 -1.47 -18.26 13.54
C ARG A 369 -0.82 -18.70 12.22
N GLY A 370 -1.15 -18.06 11.12
CA GLY A 370 -0.55 -18.31 9.80
C GLY A 370 0.90 -17.86 9.70
N ASP A 371 1.33 -16.88 10.48
CA ASP A 371 2.73 -16.43 10.54
C ASP A 371 3.55 -17.28 11.54
N ASN A 372 3.39 -18.58 11.46
CA ASN A 372 4.15 -19.53 12.25
C ASN A 372 5.41 -19.97 11.47
N ARG A 373 6.58 -19.82 12.08
CA ARG A 373 7.88 -20.13 11.43
C ARG A 373 7.95 -21.55 10.88
N ILE A 374 7.38 -22.54 11.57
CA ILE A 374 7.38 -23.94 11.12
C ILE A 374 6.48 -24.09 9.89
N LEU A 375 5.26 -23.55 9.96
CA LEU A 375 4.30 -23.63 8.86
C LEU A 375 4.80 -22.95 7.59
N VAL A 376 5.38 -21.75 7.74
CA VAL A 376 6.01 -20.99 6.65
C VAL A 376 7.23 -21.73 6.10
N GLY A 377 8.06 -22.34 6.97
CA GLY A 377 9.20 -23.16 6.56
C GLY A 377 8.79 -24.39 5.73
N ILE A 378 7.69 -25.07 6.11
CA ILE A 378 7.11 -26.16 5.34
C ILE A 378 6.60 -25.64 3.98
N ALA A 379 5.90 -24.51 3.95
CA ALA A 379 5.42 -23.89 2.72
C ALA A 379 6.59 -23.53 1.76
N ALA A 380 7.72 -23.07 2.29
CA ALA A 380 8.92 -22.75 1.52
C ALA A 380 9.51 -23.95 0.78
N LEU A 381 9.30 -25.19 1.27
CA LEU A 381 9.75 -26.42 0.59
C LEU A 381 9.04 -26.70 -0.75
N ALA A 382 7.97 -25.97 -1.06
CA ALA A 382 7.36 -26.01 -2.39
C ALA A 382 8.36 -25.60 -3.49
N VAL A 383 9.26 -24.66 -3.18
CA VAL A 383 10.21 -24.09 -4.14
C VAL A 383 11.24 -25.11 -4.63
N PRO A 384 12.03 -25.77 -3.75
CA PRO A 384 12.93 -26.82 -4.19
C PRO A 384 12.18 -28.02 -4.78
N SER A 385 10.95 -28.30 -4.35
CA SER A 385 10.15 -29.41 -4.86
C SER A 385 9.77 -29.21 -6.32
N ILE A 386 9.22 -28.04 -6.68
CA ILE A 386 8.89 -27.73 -8.08
C ILE A 386 10.15 -27.65 -8.95
N PHE A 387 11.29 -27.15 -8.43
CA PHE A 387 12.57 -27.14 -9.12
C PHE A 387 13.01 -28.56 -9.47
N VAL A 388 12.98 -29.49 -8.52
CA VAL A 388 13.35 -30.91 -8.73
C VAL A 388 12.43 -31.59 -9.75
N LEU A 389 11.12 -31.29 -9.72
CA LEU A 389 10.16 -31.81 -10.71
C LEU A 389 10.47 -31.28 -12.12
N LEU A 390 10.82 -29.99 -12.25
CA LEU A 390 11.24 -29.39 -13.53
C LEU A 390 12.55 -29.99 -14.03
N LEU A 391 13.54 -30.26 -13.17
CA LEU A 391 14.76 -30.98 -13.54
C LEU A 391 14.44 -32.38 -14.07
N GLY A 392 13.49 -33.09 -13.45
CA GLY A 392 12.98 -34.38 -13.94
C GLY A 392 12.32 -34.27 -15.31
N PHE A 393 11.51 -33.24 -15.51
CA PHE A 393 10.81 -32.94 -16.75
C PHE A 393 11.77 -32.65 -17.93
N PHE A 394 12.86 -31.93 -17.68
CA PHE A 394 13.90 -31.62 -18.65
C PHE A 394 14.95 -32.74 -18.76
N ARG A 395 14.83 -33.83 -17.99
CA ARG A 395 15.82 -34.92 -17.92
C ARG A 395 17.21 -34.50 -17.43
N TRP A 396 17.26 -33.36 -16.67
CA TRP A 396 18.48 -32.82 -16.06
C TRP A 396 18.62 -33.20 -14.59
N TYR A 397 17.76 -34.09 -14.10
CA TYR A 397 17.78 -34.53 -12.70
C TYR A 397 19.11 -35.15 -12.32
N ARG A 398 19.70 -34.62 -11.26
CA ARG A 398 20.86 -35.12 -10.56
C ARG A 398 20.55 -35.09 -9.06
N PRO A 399 20.80 -36.19 -8.30
CA PRO A 399 20.48 -36.20 -6.85
C PRO A 399 21.11 -35.04 -6.07
N TRP A 400 22.37 -34.70 -6.38
CA TRP A 400 23.05 -33.59 -5.68
C TRP A 400 22.39 -32.26 -5.93
N LEU A 401 21.82 -31.96 -7.09
CA LEU A 401 21.07 -30.75 -7.37
C LEU A 401 19.81 -30.66 -6.50
N ALA A 402 19.15 -31.81 -6.29
CA ALA A 402 17.99 -31.85 -5.39
C ALA A 402 18.40 -31.57 -3.96
N TYR A 403 19.43 -32.23 -3.42
CA TYR A 403 19.93 -31.95 -2.07
C TYR A 403 20.41 -30.52 -1.92
N ALA A 404 21.11 -29.97 -2.91
CA ALA A 404 21.54 -28.59 -2.92
C ALA A 404 20.36 -27.61 -2.88
N ALA A 405 19.31 -27.86 -3.68
CA ALA A 405 18.12 -26.99 -3.71
C ALA A 405 17.37 -26.97 -2.36
N TYR A 406 17.13 -28.14 -1.76
CA TYR A 406 16.50 -28.24 -0.44
C TYR A 406 17.40 -27.62 0.64
N GLY A 407 18.71 -27.96 0.64
CA GLY A 407 19.67 -27.43 1.59
C GLY A 407 19.80 -25.91 1.51
N LEU A 408 19.88 -25.34 0.30
CA LEU A 408 19.95 -23.89 0.10
C LEU A 408 18.68 -23.18 0.58
N THR A 409 17.49 -23.73 0.29
CA THR A 409 16.24 -23.14 0.73
C THR A 409 16.14 -23.13 2.26
N ILE A 410 16.46 -24.25 2.90
CA ILE A 410 16.44 -24.36 4.38
C ILE A 410 17.48 -23.43 4.99
N LEU A 411 18.71 -23.43 4.45
CA LEU A 411 19.78 -22.55 4.96
C LEU A 411 19.40 -21.07 4.84
N LEU A 412 18.88 -20.64 3.70
CA LEU A 412 18.45 -19.26 3.47
C LEU A 412 17.32 -18.88 4.44
N TYR A 413 16.34 -19.76 4.64
CA TYR A 413 15.25 -19.52 5.57
C TYR A 413 15.72 -19.41 7.02
N LEU A 414 16.54 -20.34 7.48
CA LEU A 414 17.08 -20.33 8.84
C LEU A 414 18.05 -19.15 9.07
N ALA A 415 18.90 -18.83 8.09
CA ALA A 415 19.78 -17.67 8.15
C ALA A 415 18.98 -16.37 8.27
N GLY A 416 17.86 -16.24 7.54
CA GLY A 416 16.96 -15.09 7.67
C GLY A 416 16.40 -14.94 9.09
N ILE A 417 15.98 -16.04 9.71
CA ILE A 417 15.47 -16.04 11.09
C ILE A 417 16.56 -15.63 12.08
N VAL A 418 17.76 -16.19 11.96
CA VAL A 418 18.88 -15.93 12.89
C VAL A 418 19.39 -14.49 12.75
N SER A 419 19.42 -13.95 11.53
CA SER A 419 19.89 -12.58 11.27
C SER A 419 18.80 -11.51 11.46
N HIS A 420 17.60 -11.86 11.89
CA HIS A 420 16.44 -10.96 11.97
C HIS A 420 16.05 -10.31 10.62
N HIS A 421 16.36 -10.97 9.50
CA HIS A 421 15.99 -10.57 8.14
C HIS A 421 15.10 -11.63 7.48
N ASP A 422 14.19 -12.23 8.23
CA ASP A 422 13.37 -13.36 7.78
C ASP A 422 12.46 -12.98 6.61
N LEU A 423 11.86 -11.78 6.57
CA LEU A 423 11.03 -11.35 5.44
C LEU A 423 11.84 -11.13 4.16
N PHE A 424 13.12 -10.73 4.25
CA PHE A 424 13.98 -10.69 3.08
C PHE A 424 14.26 -12.10 2.54
N ALA A 425 14.61 -13.05 3.40
CA ALA A 425 14.84 -14.44 3.02
C ALA A 425 13.57 -15.07 2.41
N ARG A 426 12.42 -14.87 3.05
CA ARG A 426 11.10 -15.29 2.52
C ARG A 426 10.82 -14.69 1.14
N SER A 427 11.16 -13.41 0.93
CA SER A 427 10.98 -12.71 -0.34
C SER A 427 11.80 -13.34 -1.47
N MET A 428 13.05 -13.75 -1.20
CA MET A 428 13.90 -14.43 -2.17
C MET A 428 13.38 -15.84 -2.50
N ILE A 429 12.93 -16.58 -1.49
CA ILE A 429 12.32 -17.91 -1.68
C ILE A 429 11.02 -17.80 -2.49
N ALA A 430 10.15 -16.84 -2.15
CA ALA A 430 8.90 -16.60 -2.86
C ALA A 430 9.12 -16.17 -4.31
N LEU A 431 10.14 -15.35 -4.58
CA LEU A 431 10.54 -14.97 -5.94
C LEU A 431 10.96 -16.18 -6.77
N ALA A 432 11.84 -17.03 -6.22
CA ALA A 432 12.24 -18.26 -6.88
C ALA A 432 11.02 -19.16 -7.16
N GLY A 433 10.12 -19.31 -6.20
CA GLY A 433 8.85 -20.04 -6.37
C GLY A 433 7.99 -19.45 -7.48
N ALA A 434 7.78 -18.15 -7.49
CA ALA A 434 7.03 -17.46 -8.54
C ALA A 434 7.55 -17.77 -9.95
N LEU A 435 8.85 -17.71 -10.15
CA LEU A 435 9.47 -17.97 -11.45
C LEU A 435 9.41 -19.45 -11.85
N LEU A 436 9.62 -20.37 -10.91
CA LEU A 436 9.55 -21.81 -11.17
C LEU A 436 8.12 -22.25 -11.51
N PHE A 437 7.11 -21.76 -10.78
CA PHE A 437 5.72 -22.03 -11.09
C PHE A 437 5.27 -21.38 -12.40
N ALA A 438 5.74 -20.16 -12.71
CA ALA A 438 5.51 -19.51 -14.00
C ALA A 438 6.07 -20.38 -15.15
N THR A 439 7.27 -20.93 -14.96
CA THR A 439 7.88 -21.89 -15.90
C THR A 439 7.01 -23.14 -16.09
N ALA A 440 6.56 -23.74 -14.99
CA ALA A 440 5.70 -24.93 -15.02
C ALA A 440 4.34 -24.65 -15.67
N ALA A 441 3.76 -23.46 -15.38
CA ALA A 441 2.49 -23.02 -15.97
C ALA A 441 2.58 -22.90 -17.50
N PHE A 442 3.62 -22.26 -18.00
CA PHE A 442 3.81 -22.16 -19.46
C PHE A 442 4.09 -23.53 -20.10
N LEU A 443 4.91 -24.38 -19.45
CA LEU A 443 5.17 -25.74 -19.93
C LEU A 443 3.92 -26.64 -19.94
N SER A 444 2.91 -26.35 -19.13
CA SER A 444 1.68 -27.16 -19.10
C SER A 444 0.93 -27.15 -20.43
N ILE A 445 1.06 -26.11 -21.25
CA ILE A 445 0.44 -26.03 -22.58
C ILE A 445 1.32 -26.63 -23.70
N ALA A 446 2.55 -27.06 -23.39
CA ALA A 446 3.50 -27.55 -24.40
C ALA A 446 2.95 -28.76 -25.17
N LYS A 447 2.22 -29.68 -24.49
CA LYS A 447 1.58 -30.81 -25.12
C LYS A 447 0.53 -30.35 -26.15
N ALA A 448 -0.29 -29.36 -25.84
CA ALA A 448 -1.25 -28.84 -26.81
C ALA A 448 -0.58 -28.17 -28.01
N CYS A 449 0.59 -27.58 -27.81
CA CYS A 449 1.37 -26.96 -28.87
C CYS A 449 2.17 -28.01 -29.72
N SER A 450 2.35 -29.23 -29.25
CA SER A 450 3.01 -30.31 -30.05
C SER A 450 2.12 -30.91 -31.13
N GLU A 451 0.81 -30.65 -31.08
CA GLU A 451 -0.19 -31.24 -31.97
C GLU A 451 -0.84 -30.15 -32.84
N GLU A 452 -1.42 -30.59 -33.99
CA GLU A 452 -2.26 -29.70 -34.79
C GLU A 452 -3.58 -29.37 -34.05
N PRO A 453 -4.20 -28.19 -34.33
CA PRO A 453 -5.48 -27.82 -33.73
C PRO A 453 -6.58 -28.82 -34.07
N ALA A 454 -7.53 -29.00 -33.19
CA ALA A 454 -8.64 -29.90 -33.39
C ALA A 454 -9.47 -29.51 -34.65
N PRO A 455 -9.89 -30.50 -35.46
CA PRO A 455 -10.55 -30.22 -36.73
C PRO A 455 -11.92 -29.55 -36.55
N ARG A 456 -12.65 -29.90 -35.47
CA ARG A 456 -13.96 -29.27 -35.16
C ARG A 456 -13.76 -28.07 -34.26
N PHE A 457 -14.51 -27.01 -34.51
CA PHE A 457 -14.43 -25.77 -33.72
C PHE A 457 -14.78 -25.95 -32.25
N PRO A 458 -15.89 -26.63 -31.86
CA PRO A 458 -16.19 -26.87 -30.46
C PRO A 458 -15.09 -27.63 -29.71
N ASP A 459 -14.53 -28.64 -30.33
CA ASP A 459 -13.44 -29.45 -29.72
C ASP A 459 -12.19 -28.59 -29.48
N GLN A 460 -11.88 -27.69 -30.43
CA GLN A 460 -10.76 -26.77 -30.27
C GLN A 460 -11.01 -25.76 -29.14
N LEU A 461 -12.25 -25.25 -28.99
CA LEU A 461 -12.59 -24.34 -27.90
C LEU A 461 -12.42 -25.01 -26.54
N VAL A 462 -13.00 -26.20 -26.36
CA VAL A 462 -12.90 -26.98 -25.12
C VAL A 462 -11.44 -27.29 -24.80
N ARG A 463 -10.66 -27.68 -25.81
CA ARG A 463 -9.23 -27.98 -25.65
C ARG A 463 -8.44 -26.75 -25.24
N SER A 464 -8.62 -25.61 -25.94
CA SER A 464 -7.91 -24.36 -25.62
C SER A 464 -8.27 -23.85 -24.22
N LEU A 465 -9.57 -23.88 -23.88
CA LEU A 465 -10.04 -23.49 -22.53
C LEU A 465 -9.44 -24.42 -21.45
N GLY A 466 -9.48 -25.74 -21.68
CA GLY A 466 -8.93 -26.71 -20.71
C GLY A 466 -7.44 -26.49 -20.41
N TRP A 467 -6.63 -26.23 -21.45
CA TRP A 467 -5.20 -25.95 -21.27
C TRP A 467 -4.95 -24.58 -20.61
N THR A 468 -5.78 -23.58 -20.92
CA THR A 468 -5.70 -22.27 -20.25
C THR A 468 -6.05 -22.39 -18.77
N LEU A 469 -7.11 -23.14 -18.42
CA LEU A 469 -7.48 -23.40 -17.03
C LEU A 469 -6.37 -24.17 -16.29
N LEU A 470 -5.73 -25.16 -16.94
CA LEU A 470 -4.61 -25.88 -16.35
C LEU A 470 -3.42 -24.95 -16.08
N ALA A 471 -3.03 -24.14 -17.07
CA ALA A 471 -1.93 -23.17 -16.91
C ALA A 471 -2.25 -22.15 -15.81
N THR A 472 -3.48 -21.63 -15.77
CA THR A 472 -3.94 -20.72 -14.71
C THR A 472 -3.93 -21.41 -13.35
N GLY A 473 -4.36 -22.66 -13.25
CA GLY A 473 -4.31 -23.45 -12.03
C GLY A 473 -2.88 -23.62 -11.50
N VAL A 474 -1.92 -23.95 -12.36
CA VAL A 474 -0.50 -24.04 -11.99
C VAL A 474 0.04 -22.68 -11.57
N THR A 475 -0.36 -21.59 -12.25
CA THR A 475 0.01 -20.21 -11.86
C THR A 475 -0.51 -19.87 -10.46
N LEU A 476 -1.77 -20.22 -10.17
CA LEU A 476 -2.38 -20.00 -8.85
C LEU A 476 -1.73 -20.84 -7.75
N LEU A 477 -1.19 -22.03 -8.04
CA LEU A 477 -0.37 -22.79 -7.07
C LEU A 477 0.92 -22.01 -6.75
N GLY A 478 1.55 -21.36 -7.73
CA GLY A 478 2.68 -20.47 -7.51
C GLY A 478 2.31 -19.25 -6.66
N ALA A 479 1.18 -18.63 -6.97
CA ALA A 479 0.62 -17.52 -6.19
C ALA A 479 0.32 -17.95 -4.74
N LEU A 480 -0.22 -19.16 -4.53
CA LEU A 480 -0.48 -19.73 -3.21
C LEU A 480 0.83 -19.91 -2.41
N VAL A 481 1.93 -20.31 -3.06
CA VAL A 481 3.24 -20.40 -2.40
C VAL A 481 3.75 -19.01 -2.00
N VAL A 482 3.61 -18.01 -2.87
CA VAL A 482 3.95 -16.61 -2.51
C VAL A 482 3.16 -16.16 -1.29
N VAL A 483 1.85 -16.38 -1.26
CA VAL A 483 0.99 -16.08 -0.12
C VAL A 483 1.43 -16.86 1.12
N GLY A 484 1.68 -18.16 0.99
CA GLY A 484 2.06 -19.04 2.10
C GLY A 484 3.39 -18.68 2.75
N VAL A 485 4.34 -18.18 1.94
CA VAL A 485 5.68 -17.80 2.43
C VAL A 485 5.73 -16.37 2.95
N MET A 486 4.98 -15.44 2.31
CA MET A 486 5.13 -14.01 2.55
C MET A 486 4.07 -13.40 3.48
N SER A 487 2.96 -14.08 3.77
CA SER A 487 1.91 -13.50 4.61
C SER A 487 2.37 -13.30 6.05
N SER A 488 2.39 -12.05 6.47
CA SER A 488 2.63 -11.59 7.86
C SER A 488 1.83 -10.30 8.08
N PRO A 489 1.59 -9.86 9.32
CA PRO A 489 0.96 -8.57 9.57
C PRO A 489 1.71 -7.42 8.89
N LEU A 490 3.04 -7.43 8.95
CA LEU A 490 3.89 -6.40 8.34
C LEU A 490 3.74 -6.30 6.81
N THR A 491 3.60 -7.44 6.13
CA THR A 491 3.40 -7.44 4.68
C THR A 491 1.95 -7.13 4.28
N MET A 492 0.97 -7.52 5.09
CA MET A 492 -0.44 -7.22 4.86
C MET A 492 -0.77 -5.74 5.10
N GLU A 493 0.01 -5.04 5.91
CA GLU A 493 -0.07 -3.60 6.15
C GLU A 493 0.92 -2.79 5.29
N GLU A 494 1.65 -3.45 4.36
CA GLU A 494 2.62 -2.83 3.46
C GLU A 494 3.78 -2.10 4.18
N ILE A 495 4.06 -2.45 5.41
CA ILE A 495 5.25 -2.00 6.15
C ILE A 495 6.48 -2.64 5.53
N GLU A 496 6.43 -3.97 5.32
CA GLU A 496 7.41 -4.70 4.53
C GLU A 496 6.81 -5.10 3.18
N ARG A 497 7.55 -4.86 2.10
CA ARG A 497 7.11 -5.15 0.74
C ARG A 497 7.82 -6.36 0.15
N PHE A 498 7.14 -7.09 -0.70
CA PHE A 498 7.75 -8.15 -1.50
C PHE A 498 8.80 -7.58 -2.47
N ARG A 499 10.06 -7.97 -2.26
CA ARG A 499 11.21 -7.47 -3.04
C ARG A 499 11.42 -8.30 -4.30
N GLY A 500 10.56 -8.21 -5.27
CA GLY A 500 10.68 -9.04 -6.48
C GLY A 500 9.62 -8.75 -7.52
N VAL A 501 8.70 -7.85 -7.24
CA VAL A 501 7.56 -7.50 -8.11
C VAL A 501 8.00 -7.24 -9.55
N ARG A 502 9.05 -6.43 -9.76
CA ARG A 502 9.55 -6.11 -11.12
C ARG A 502 10.10 -7.35 -11.83
N LEU A 503 10.74 -8.26 -11.11
CA LEU A 503 11.27 -9.51 -11.69
C LEU A 503 10.16 -10.51 -12.00
N VAL A 504 9.12 -10.58 -11.16
CA VAL A 504 7.92 -11.40 -11.41
C VAL A 504 7.17 -10.93 -12.66
N LEU A 505 7.22 -9.64 -12.99
CA LEU A 505 6.62 -9.10 -14.21
C LEU A 505 7.53 -9.27 -15.45
N ALA A 506 8.84 -9.10 -15.29
CA ALA A 506 9.78 -9.08 -16.42
C ALA A 506 10.25 -10.46 -16.87
N LEU A 507 10.51 -11.38 -15.92
CA LEU A 507 11.15 -12.66 -16.24
C LEU A 507 10.18 -13.71 -16.83
N PRO A 508 8.93 -13.88 -16.41
CA PRO A 508 8.03 -14.88 -16.99
C PRO A 508 7.81 -14.73 -18.51
N PRO A 509 7.64 -13.53 -19.09
CA PRO A 509 7.59 -13.37 -20.54
C PRO A 509 8.86 -13.83 -21.24
N LEU A 510 10.03 -13.53 -20.69
CA LEU A 510 11.31 -13.96 -21.26
C LEU A 510 11.51 -15.48 -21.14
N ILE A 511 11.14 -16.06 -19.99
CA ILE A 511 11.17 -17.51 -19.78
C ILE A 511 10.23 -18.20 -20.77
N ALA A 512 9.01 -17.70 -20.95
CA ALA A 512 8.05 -18.25 -21.90
C ALA A 512 8.56 -18.17 -23.33
N LEU A 513 9.20 -17.06 -23.71
CA LEU A 513 9.84 -16.92 -25.02
C LEU A 513 10.99 -17.92 -25.20
N CYS A 514 11.90 -18.04 -24.23
CA CYS A 514 13.00 -18.99 -24.27
C CYS A 514 12.49 -20.44 -24.40
N LEU A 515 11.49 -20.82 -23.60
CA LEU A 515 10.87 -22.13 -23.67
C LEU A 515 10.21 -22.38 -25.03
N TYR A 516 9.48 -21.39 -25.53
CA TYR A 516 8.87 -21.46 -26.85
C TYR A 516 9.88 -21.68 -27.95
N LEU A 517 11.01 -20.97 -27.93
CA LEU A 517 12.05 -21.07 -28.95
C LEU A 517 12.83 -22.39 -28.87
N PHE A 518 13.21 -22.81 -27.67
CA PHE A 518 14.17 -23.93 -27.50
C PHE A 518 13.56 -25.27 -27.12
N ASP A 519 12.30 -25.31 -26.69
CA ASP A 519 11.63 -26.58 -26.41
C ASP A 519 10.87 -27.06 -27.65
N ARG A 520 11.32 -28.16 -28.22
CA ARG A 520 10.79 -28.76 -29.47
C ARG A 520 9.29 -29.02 -29.45
N ARG A 521 8.68 -29.14 -28.26
CA ARG A 521 7.23 -29.38 -28.11
C ARG A 521 6.39 -28.19 -28.59
N PHE A 522 6.95 -27.00 -28.63
CA PHE A 522 6.23 -25.80 -29.11
C PHE A 522 6.25 -25.65 -30.64
N ASN A 523 7.05 -26.47 -31.36
CA ASN A 523 7.17 -26.43 -32.83
C ASN A 523 7.54 -25.00 -33.36
N SER A 524 8.44 -24.29 -32.68
CA SER A 524 8.91 -22.98 -33.09
C SER A 524 9.59 -22.94 -34.47
N GLY A 525 10.10 -24.09 -34.93
CA GLY A 525 10.91 -24.19 -36.14
C GLY A 525 12.41 -24.05 -35.88
N ILE A 526 12.82 -23.77 -34.63
CA ILE A 526 14.22 -23.71 -34.20
C ILE A 526 14.63 -25.12 -33.69
N GLU A 527 15.61 -25.73 -34.32
CA GLU A 527 16.09 -27.04 -33.93
C GLU A 527 17.28 -26.98 -32.97
N ARG A 528 18.13 -26.00 -33.12
CA ARG A 528 19.32 -25.77 -32.29
C ARG A 528 19.36 -24.32 -31.79
N PRO A 529 19.93 -24.07 -30.62
CA PRO A 529 20.13 -22.68 -30.14
C PRO A 529 20.90 -21.79 -31.10
N SER A 530 21.86 -22.37 -31.87
CA SER A 530 22.60 -21.66 -32.91
C SER A 530 21.72 -21.12 -34.03
N ASP A 531 20.59 -21.77 -34.31
CA ASP A 531 19.69 -21.42 -35.42
C ASP A 531 19.04 -20.06 -35.20
N VAL A 532 18.91 -19.61 -33.92
CA VAL A 532 18.43 -18.26 -33.55
C VAL A 532 19.35 -17.19 -34.11
N PHE A 533 20.67 -17.42 -34.07
CA PHE A 533 21.67 -16.45 -34.51
C PHE A 533 21.91 -16.50 -36.03
N THR A 534 21.53 -17.56 -36.67
CA THR A 534 21.70 -17.76 -38.13
C THR A 534 20.39 -17.54 -38.90
N ALA A 535 19.25 -17.47 -38.22
CA ALA A 535 17.96 -17.28 -38.87
C ALA A 535 17.88 -15.89 -39.53
N PRO A 536 17.37 -15.78 -40.76
CA PRO A 536 17.19 -14.49 -41.41
C PRO A 536 16.14 -13.67 -40.68
N VAL A 537 16.52 -12.50 -40.19
CA VAL A 537 15.59 -11.56 -39.50
C VAL A 537 14.90 -10.72 -40.58
N ARG A 538 13.59 -10.81 -40.64
CA ARG A 538 12.79 -9.99 -41.56
C ARG A 538 12.54 -8.61 -40.96
N VAL A 539 12.45 -7.57 -41.80
CA VAL A 539 12.26 -6.17 -41.37
C VAL A 539 11.04 -6.00 -40.44
N TYR A 540 9.92 -6.69 -40.72
CA TYR A 540 8.76 -6.61 -39.85
C TYR A 540 9.02 -7.20 -38.44
N GLN A 541 9.93 -8.18 -38.30
CA GLN A 541 10.30 -8.74 -36.99
C GLN A 541 11.12 -7.76 -36.16
N LEU A 542 12.00 -6.97 -36.81
CA LEU A 542 12.72 -5.87 -36.16
C LEU A 542 11.74 -4.80 -35.66
N PHE A 543 10.80 -4.38 -36.52
CA PHE A 543 9.76 -3.43 -36.13
C PHE A 543 8.89 -3.95 -34.97
N ALA A 544 8.41 -5.18 -35.06
CA ALA A 544 7.63 -5.81 -34.00
C ALA A 544 8.44 -5.94 -32.70
N GLY A 545 9.71 -6.32 -32.81
CA GLY A 545 10.63 -6.37 -31.66
C GLY A 545 10.81 -5.01 -30.99
N LEU A 546 11.03 -3.95 -31.78
CA LEU A 546 11.15 -2.58 -31.26
C LEU A 546 9.87 -2.13 -30.55
N VAL A 547 8.70 -2.36 -31.16
CA VAL A 547 7.40 -2.03 -30.53
C VAL A 547 7.20 -2.80 -29.24
N ILE A 548 7.59 -4.08 -29.19
CA ILE A 548 7.48 -4.90 -27.98
C ILE A 548 8.40 -4.42 -26.87
N VAL A 549 9.66 -4.08 -27.23
CA VAL A 549 10.61 -3.54 -26.26
C VAL A 549 10.10 -2.20 -25.72
N ALA A 550 9.62 -1.32 -26.57
CA ALA A 550 9.03 -0.03 -26.17
C ALA A 550 7.79 -0.21 -25.29
N ALA A 551 6.87 -1.13 -25.69
CA ALA A 551 5.69 -1.45 -24.89
C ALA A 551 6.07 -2.10 -23.54
N GLY A 552 7.05 -3.01 -23.51
CA GLY A 552 7.58 -3.63 -22.31
C GLY A 552 8.20 -2.62 -21.36
N ALA A 553 9.04 -1.72 -21.88
CA ALA A 553 9.65 -0.61 -21.14
C ALA A 553 8.56 0.30 -20.54
N LEU A 554 7.56 0.68 -21.35
CA LEU A 554 6.41 1.47 -20.90
C LEU A 554 5.61 0.74 -19.79
N LEU A 555 5.36 -0.55 -19.94
CA LEU A 555 4.68 -1.37 -18.95
C LEU A 555 5.45 -1.46 -17.64
N LEU A 556 6.78 -1.59 -17.71
CA LEU A 556 7.66 -1.59 -16.53
C LEU A 556 7.75 -0.21 -15.89
N ALA A 557 7.87 0.85 -16.66
CA ALA A 557 7.86 2.23 -16.16
C ALA A 557 6.53 2.60 -15.49
N ARG A 558 5.41 2.06 -16.00
CA ARG A 558 4.07 2.21 -15.39
C ARG A 558 3.76 1.19 -14.30
N SER A 559 4.64 0.21 -14.04
CA SER A 559 4.47 -0.75 -12.96
C SER A 559 5.09 -0.18 -11.68
N GLY A 560 4.26 0.34 -10.83
CA GLY A 560 4.64 0.95 -9.54
C GLY A 560 3.68 2.08 -9.18
N ASN A 561 3.73 2.49 -7.93
CA ASN A 561 2.88 3.57 -7.43
C ASN A 561 3.34 4.97 -7.92
N GLN A 562 4.49 5.07 -8.60
CA GLN A 562 5.17 6.30 -9.00
C GLN A 562 5.26 6.47 -10.51
N SER A 563 4.25 6.08 -11.29
CA SER A 563 4.35 6.35 -12.72
C SER A 563 4.04 7.83 -13.01
N ASP A 564 5.04 8.57 -13.47
CA ASP A 564 4.88 9.94 -14.00
C ASP A 564 4.03 9.98 -15.28
N ILE A 565 3.68 8.80 -15.81
CA ILE A 565 2.90 8.67 -17.05
C ILE A 565 1.42 8.53 -16.68
N ALA A 566 0.68 9.62 -16.84
CA ALA A 566 -0.76 9.63 -16.62
C ALA A 566 -1.49 8.65 -17.56
N PRO A 567 -2.55 7.97 -17.10
CA PRO A 567 -3.40 7.15 -17.96
C PRO A 567 -4.10 8.00 -19.01
N SER A 568 -4.30 7.43 -20.22
CA SER A 568 -5.05 8.11 -21.27
C SER A 568 -6.54 8.24 -20.88
N HIS A 569 -7.23 9.23 -21.46
CA HIS A 569 -8.65 9.45 -21.22
C HIS A 569 -9.50 8.19 -21.54
N LEU A 570 -9.20 7.49 -22.63
CA LEU A 570 -9.86 6.23 -22.98
C LEU A 570 -9.63 5.15 -21.93
N GLU A 571 -8.41 5.05 -21.41
CA GLU A 571 -8.09 4.11 -20.33
C GLU A 571 -8.87 4.42 -19.04
N LEU A 572 -8.99 5.70 -18.68
CA LEU A 572 -9.78 6.14 -17.53
C LEU A 572 -11.26 5.79 -17.69
N LEU A 573 -11.83 6.03 -18.87
CA LEU A 573 -13.21 5.70 -19.19
C LEU A 573 -13.46 4.19 -19.11
N LEU A 574 -12.59 3.37 -19.71
CA LEU A 574 -12.67 1.92 -19.61
C LEU A 574 -12.52 1.42 -18.16
N ARG A 575 -11.61 2.04 -17.40
CA ARG A 575 -11.43 1.74 -15.98
C ARG A 575 -12.70 2.03 -15.19
N HIS A 576 -13.33 3.16 -15.44
CA HIS A 576 -14.57 3.56 -14.79
C HIS A 576 -15.71 2.56 -15.15
N GLN A 577 -15.94 2.26 -16.41
CA GLN A 577 -16.98 1.32 -16.87
C GLN A 577 -16.78 -0.08 -16.28
N LEU A 578 -15.55 -0.61 -16.30
CA LEU A 578 -15.25 -1.90 -15.69
C LEU A 578 -15.46 -1.90 -14.17
N SER A 579 -15.24 -0.78 -13.49
CA SER A 579 -15.47 -0.67 -12.04
C SER A 579 -16.95 -0.59 -11.68
N VAL A 580 -17.79 -0.03 -12.58
CA VAL A 580 -19.24 0.03 -12.40
C VAL A 580 -19.87 -1.36 -12.63
N VAL A 581 -19.43 -2.07 -13.69
CA VAL A 581 -20.02 -3.37 -14.08
C VAL A 581 -19.50 -4.50 -13.20
N LEU A 582 -18.23 -4.45 -12.84
CA LEU A 582 -17.57 -5.50 -12.06
C LEU A 582 -17.30 -5.01 -10.65
N SER A 583 -17.61 -5.81 -9.66
CA SER A 583 -17.30 -5.49 -8.24
C SER A 583 -15.79 -5.30 -8.01
N VAL A 584 -14.95 -6.01 -8.77
CA VAL A 584 -13.49 -5.91 -8.76
C VAL A 584 -12.99 -5.87 -10.20
N ARG A 585 -12.28 -4.80 -10.54
CA ARG A 585 -11.73 -4.61 -11.89
C ARG A 585 -10.55 -5.56 -12.12
N PRO A 586 -10.54 -6.35 -13.24
CA PRO A 586 -9.37 -7.13 -13.63
C PRO A 586 -8.24 -6.24 -14.16
N ARG A 587 -7.04 -6.79 -14.21
CA ARG A 587 -5.88 -6.12 -14.79
C ARG A 587 -5.91 -6.23 -16.32
N PHE A 588 -5.69 -5.10 -17.01
CA PHE A 588 -5.70 -5.07 -18.49
C PHE A 588 -4.72 -6.05 -19.12
N LYS A 589 -3.54 -6.23 -18.54
CA LYS A 589 -2.51 -7.16 -19.02
C LYS A 589 -2.99 -8.61 -19.00
N GLU A 590 -3.78 -8.98 -17.98
CA GLU A 590 -4.31 -10.35 -17.85
C GLU A 590 -5.35 -10.65 -18.94
N PHE A 591 -6.39 -9.83 -19.05
CA PHE A 591 -7.54 -10.17 -19.89
C PHE A 591 -7.38 -9.75 -21.35
N LEU A 592 -6.60 -8.71 -21.69
CA LEU A 592 -6.37 -8.31 -23.08
C LEU A 592 -5.21 -9.05 -23.75
N ILE A 593 -4.20 -9.46 -22.99
CA ILE A 593 -2.98 -10.04 -23.53
C ILE A 593 -2.79 -11.48 -23.03
N GLY A 594 -2.74 -11.68 -21.72
CA GLY A 594 -2.29 -12.91 -21.10
C GLY A 594 -3.17 -14.13 -21.39
N PHE A 595 -4.42 -14.08 -20.94
CA PHE A 595 -5.35 -15.20 -21.13
C PHE A 595 -5.69 -15.44 -22.60
N PRO A 596 -5.93 -14.42 -23.45
CA PRO A 596 -6.09 -14.63 -24.87
C PRO A 596 -4.86 -15.31 -25.52
N ALA A 597 -3.65 -14.88 -25.19
CA ALA A 597 -2.44 -15.51 -25.73
C ALA A 597 -2.29 -16.97 -25.32
N LEU A 598 -2.59 -17.33 -24.05
CA LEU A 598 -2.62 -18.72 -23.58
C LEU A 598 -3.63 -19.58 -24.35
N MET A 599 -4.79 -19.03 -24.72
CA MET A 599 -5.82 -19.74 -25.49
C MET A 599 -5.48 -19.87 -26.96
N ILE A 600 -4.96 -18.81 -27.58
CA ILE A 600 -4.72 -18.73 -29.02
C ILE A 600 -3.50 -19.56 -29.41
N LEU A 601 -2.43 -19.55 -28.61
CA LEU A 601 -1.17 -20.22 -28.94
C LEU A 601 -1.35 -21.70 -29.32
N PRO A 602 -2.06 -22.54 -28.55
CA PRO A 602 -2.34 -23.93 -28.94
C PRO A 602 -3.38 -24.07 -30.06
N ALA A 603 -4.18 -23.04 -30.35
CA ALA A 603 -5.20 -23.08 -31.39
C ALA A 603 -4.67 -22.75 -32.79
N LEU A 604 -3.47 -22.20 -32.89
CA LEU A 604 -2.82 -21.96 -34.20
C LEU A 604 -2.40 -23.26 -34.88
N THR A 605 -2.45 -23.31 -36.20
CA THR A 605 -1.76 -24.35 -36.99
C THR A 605 -0.27 -24.27 -36.74
N ILE A 606 0.45 -25.39 -36.88
CA ILE A 606 1.92 -25.44 -36.69
C ILE A 606 2.61 -24.40 -37.59
N ALA A 607 2.15 -24.22 -38.83
CA ALA A 607 2.70 -23.23 -39.75
C ALA A 607 2.57 -21.80 -39.23
N HIS A 608 1.38 -21.37 -38.76
CA HIS A 608 1.18 -20.05 -38.22
C HIS A 608 1.86 -19.86 -36.86
N ARG A 609 1.94 -20.92 -36.05
CA ARG A 609 2.65 -20.90 -34.79
C ARG A 609 4.13 -20.56 -34.98
N ARG A 610 4.80 -21.11 -36.01
CA ARG A 610 6.18 -20.75 -36.36
C ARG A 610 6.36 -19.26 -36.70
N ILE A 611 5.30 -18.59 -37.18
CA ILE A 611 5.38 -17.16 -37.58
C ILE A 611 5.12 -16.23 -36.41
N VAL A 612 4.03 -16.46 -35.65
CA VAL A 612 3.54 -15.52 -34.61
C VAL A 612 3.57 -16.10 -33.21
N GLY A 613 3.92 -17.37 -33.02
CA GLY A 613 3.85 -18.04 -31.73
C GLY A 613 4.79 -17.45 -30.66
N TRP A 614 5.94 -16.91 -31.06
CA TRP A 614 6.86 -16.21 -30.16
C TRP A 614 6.21 -14.97 -29.50
N LEU A 615 5.37 -14.24 -30.25
CA LEU A 615 4.62 -13.11 -29.75
C LEU A 615 3.57 -13.55 -28.72
N LEU A 616 2.85 -14.64 -29.05
CA LEU A 616 1.87 -15.20 -28.12
C LEU A 616 2.52 -15.83 -26.89
N ALA A 617 3.73 -16.39 -27.02
CA ALA A 617 4.48 -16.88 -25.87
C ALA A 617 4.86 -15.75 -24.91
N LEU A 618 5.32 -14.61 -25.43
CA LEU A 618 5.55 -13.41 -24.64
C LEU A 618 4.27 -12.95 -23.94
N GLY A 619 3.16 -12.85 -24.67
CA GLY A 619 1.85 -12.46 -24.11
C GLY A 619 1.37 -13.42 -23.02
N ALA A 620 1.50 -14.74 -23.24
CA ALA A 620 1.18 -15.75 -22.23
C ALA A 620 2.02 -15.59 -20.96
N GLY A 621 3.33 -15.36 -21.13
CA GLY A 621 4.23 -15.07 -20.02
C GLY A 621 3.86 -13.80 -19.25
N VAL A 622 3.43 -12.72 -19.95
CA VAL A 622 2.89 -11.50 -19.31
C VAL A 622 1.68 -11.85 -18.44
N GLY A 623 0.74 -12.64 -18.94
CA GLY A 623 -0.44 -13.06 -18.18
C GLY A 623 -0.09 -13.88 -16.94
N ILE A 624 0.78 -14.88 -17.08
CA ILE A 624 1.24 -15.72 -15.98
C ILE A 624 1.93 -14.86 -14.90
N GLY A 625 2.84 -13.98 -15.32
CA GLY A 625 3.55 -13.09 -14.40
C GLY A 625 2.62 -12.13 -13.69
N ASP A 626 1.66 -11.51 -14.39
CA ASP A 626 0.72 -10.54 -13.83
C ASP A 626 -0.27 -11.19 -12.83
N VAL A 627 -0.70 -12.44 -13.08
CA VAL A 627 -1.48 -13.22 -12.10
C VAL A 627 -0.68 -13.43 -10.82
N ILE A 628 0.58 -13.89 -10.87
CA ILE A 628 1.40 -14.08 -9.67
C ILE A 628 1.64 -12.72 -8.98
N ASP A 629 1.89 -11.66 -9.76
CA ASP A 629 2.08 -10.31 -9.24
C ASP A 629 0.84 -9.80 -8.47
N THR A 630 -0.36 -10.14 -8.91
CA THR A 630 -1.61 -9.81 -8.20
C THR A 630 -1.59 -10.30 -6.74
N TYR A 631 -0.99 -11.48 -6.48
CA TYR A 631 -0.85 -12.05 -5.13
C TYR A 631 0.44 -11.62 -4.43
N SER A 632 1.36 -10.98 -5.12
CA SER A 632 2.58 -10.39 -4.55
C SER A 632 2.29 -9.06 -3.83
N HIS A 633 1.16 -8.41 -4.13
CA HIS A 633 0.63 -7.27 -3.41
C HIS A 633 -0.12 -7.75 -2.15
N LEU A 634 0.65 -8.07 -1.11
CA LEU A 634 0.12 -8.72 0.09
C LEU A 634 -0.85 -7.85 0.91
N HIS A 635 -0.82 -6.53 0.75
CA HIS A 635 -1.80 -5.63 1.36
C HIS A 635 -3.20 -5.73 0.72
N THR A 636 -3.30 -6.28 -0.49
CA THR A 636 -4.60 -6.53 -1.13
C THR A 636 -5.25 -7.77 -0.52
N PRO A 637 -6.51 -7.69 -0.05
CA PRO A 637 -7.21 -8.86 0.49
C PRO A 637 -7.29 -10.02 -0.50
N LEU A 638 -7.14 -11.26 0.00
CA LEU A 638 -7.15 -12.46 -0.85
C LEU A 638 -8.41 -12.60 -1.68
N THR A 639 -9.57 -12.22 -1.13
CA THR A 639 -10.84 -12.23 -1.87
C THR A 639 -10.81 -11.32 -3.08
N ILE A 640 -10.23 -10.14 -2.95
CA ILE A 640 -10.09 -9.17 -4.06
C ILE A 640 -9.16 -9.72 -5.13
N SER A 641 -8.01 -10.30 -4.73
CA SER A 641 -7.07 -10.92 -5.65
C SER A 641 -7.69 -12.09 -6.42
N LEU A 642 -8.44 -12.96 -5.75
CA LEU A 642 -9.16 -14.08 -6.37
C LEU A 642 -10.23 -13.59 -7.35
N MET A 643 -11.07 -12.63 -6.95
CA MET A 643 -12.10 -12.05 -7.83
C MET A 643 -11.48 -11.35 -9.04
N ARG A 644 -10.37 -10.64 -8.85
CA ARG A 644 -9.64 -9.97 -9.94
C ARG A 644 -9.16 -10.97 -10.97
N THR A 645 -8.50 -12.06 -10.53
CA THR A 645 -8.03 -13.13 -11.42
C THR A 645 -9.19 -13.85 -12.10
N PHE A 646 -10.29 -14.14 -11.38
CA PHE A 646 -11.48 -14.77 -11.94
C PHE A 646 -12.11 -13.90 -13.04
N ASN A 647 -12.36 -12.62 -12.77
CA ASN A 647 -12.91 -11.67 -13.74
C ASN A 647 -11.98 -11.52 -14.96
N GLY A 648 -10.66 -11.48 -14.73
CA GLY A 648 -9.66 -11.44 -15.79
C GLY A 648 -9.68 -12.68 -16.68
N LEU A 649 -9.79 -13.87 -16.07
CA LEU A 649 -9.87 -15.15 -16.77
C LEU A 649 -11.16 -15.23 -17.62
N VAL A 650 -12.31 -14.86 -17.06
CA VAL A 650 -13.61 -14.92 -17.80
C VAL A 650 -13.56 -13.99 -19.01
N ILE A 651 -13.20 -12.72 -18.83
CA ILE A 651 -13.14 -11.75 -19.94
C ILE A 651 -12.07 -12.15 -20.95
N GLY A 652 -10.90 -12.53 -20.48
CA GLY A 652 -9.78 -12.97 -21.35
C GLY A 652 -10.13 -14.23 -22.12
N ALA A 653 -10.85 -15.19 -21.53
CA ALA A 653 -11.35 -16.36 -22.22
C ALA A 653 -12.35 -15.98 -23.32
N LEU A 654 -13.29 -15.09 -23.06
CA LEU A 654 -14.24 -14.62 -24.07
C LEU A 654 -13.53 -13.94 -25.25
N ILE A 655 -12.53 -13.12 -24.98
CA ILE A 655 -11.70 -12.48 -26.03
C ILE A 655 -10.93 -13.56 -26.81
N GLY A 656 -10.30 -14.51 -26.11
CA GLY A 656 -9.56 -15.61 -26.73
C GLY A 656 -10.45 -16.48 -27.64
N LEU A 657 -11.67 -16.81 -27.19
CA LEU A 657 -12.65 -17.54 -27.95
C LEU A 657 -13.05 -16.80 -29.24
N LEU A 658 -13.33 -15.50 -29.13
CA LEU A 658 -13.66 -14.66 -30.27
C LEU A 658 -12.51 -14.63 -31.30
N VAL A 659 -11.27 -14.43 -30.84
CA VAL A 659 -10.10 -14.40 -31.73
C VAL A 659 -9.86 -15.76 -32.40
N ILE A 660 -10.03 -16.88 -31.68
CA ILE A 660 -9.94 -18.23 -32.26
C ILE A 660 -11.01 -18.44 -33.32
N TRP A 661 -12.23 -17.95 -33.08
CA TRP A 661 -13.33 -18.03 -34.04
C TRP A 661 -13.00 -17.23 -35.33
N ILE A 662 -12.56 -15.98 -35.19
CA ILE A 662 -12.16 -15.13 -36.34
C ILE A 662 -11.01 -15.78 -37.10
N TYR A 663 -9.97 -16.27 -36.41
CA TYR A 663 -8.82 -16.93 -36.99
C TYR A 663 -9.24 -18.16 -37.83
N ARG A 664 -10.10 -19.02 -37.29
CA ARG A 664 -10.60 -20.19 -38.02
C ARG A 664 -11.41 -19.83 -39.25
N ARG A 665 -12.29 -18.83 -39.14
CA ARG A 665 -13.08 -18.33 -40.29
C ARG A 665 -12.15 -17.81 -41.40
N ALA A 666 -11.12 -17.05 -41.04
CA ALA A 666 -10.12 -16.59 -41.99
C ALA A 666 -9.36 -17.76 -42.64
N CYS A 667 -8.92 -18.75 -41.86
CA CYS A 667 -8.23 -19.95 -42.40
C CYS A 667 -9.13 -20.78 -43.32
N ILE A 668 -10.41 -20.89 -43.05
CA ILE A 668 -11.37 -21.58 -43.92
C ILE A 668 -11.55 -20.80 -45.23
N ALA A 669 -11.73 -19.47 -45.16
CA ALA A 669 -11.88 -18.60 -46.32
C ALA A 669 -10.69 -18.65 -47.30
N VAL A 670 -9.48 -18.87 -46.78
CA VAL A 670 -8.25 -19.00 -47.58
C VAL A 670 -7.94 -20.42 -47.93
N GLY A 671 -8.78 -21.41 -47.58
CA GLY A 671 -8.62 -22.82 -47.92
C GLY A 671 -7.54 -23.59 -47.10
N LEU A 672 -7.05 -22.96 -46.00
CA LEU A 672 -6.05 -23.58 -45.11
C LEU A 672 -6.66 -24.59 -44.12
N LEU A 673 -7.95 -24.48 -43.85
CA LEU A 673 -8.72 -25.43 -43.04
C LEU A 673 -9.98 -25.86 -43.81
N ARG A 674 -10.31 -27.14 -43.80
CA ARG A 674 -11.59 -27.63 -44.39
C ARG A 674 -12.69 -27.52 -43.34
N VAL A 675 -13.90 -27.12 -43.79
CA VAL A 675 -15.13 -27.20 -43.00
C VAL A 675 -15.47 -28.69 -42.82
N ARG A 676 -15.32 -29.22 -41.62
CA ARG A 676 -15.86 -30.51 -41.22
C ARG A 676 -16.82 -30.32 -40.05
#